data_fde163919d584f037dbaf75c2127ae94
#
_entry.id   fde163919d584f037dbaf75c2127ae94
#
_cell.length_a   1.000
_cell.length_b   1.000
_cell.length_c   1.000
_cell.angle_alpha   90.00
_cell.angle_beta   90.00
_cell.angle_gamma   90.00
#
_symmetry.space_group_name_H-M   'P 1'
#
loop_
_entity.id
_entity.type
_entity.pdbx_description
1 polymer ?
#
loop_
_entity_poly.entity_id
_entity_poly.type
_entity_poly.pdbx_seq_one_letter_code
_entity_poly.pdbx_strand_id
1 'polypeptide(L)'
;MRQVSEFLRQAVEPKRLYTVVKEVSSYHRIQASTGFRKAANYCKETLDQLGIESRIISYKASPDVWYLQNKMFMEWDLKNAWLKLNDYDVMLCDAQTEPISIIQKSYPVDFTSGVELVYLSKGNNPEEYKDIDLKGKVIFVRDAFNGYVNWAVKEKGAIGIVTDFMRTVPGIRTRNDLYESMNYTSFWWTHEEDEPKTFGFVLSPKMGDWLAEQCTKQMKAYERKEKDTPYLKVSGKVDSRLYPGEIEVVEAVLPGETEEAVLISAHLCHPKCSCNDNASGVSASIEVLRSLKSLMDAGKLARNKRTIKVILMPEFTGTYAYLSESEHLKNVMGAINLDMVGGKQTRFYGPITGTSLPNSTPSFINDLTSLCMDYAAEEAPNLSGKMVSKTNYTFEFFSGGSDHVVFSDPTVGIPCCMLGQWPDLNYHTATDTLDVIDPEVLAFSCRTAALFVYTLANLNENHIREIQNKAHVNLSKRLAETAQHVLDGKLKAEQISHQLRHIKQYFTQSAEDYKRVYDIEDALIEKEKQWISTAVDQMMNYLDVEETELKVQDDRVFERTYVGPVNSLVDCVTRYPQSKHLYETYQQKMKTMGMGAHTLEALMQFYLDGKRTVSEIAQCIQCDTLMECHDVVSAFVELLESMRLSVQK
;
A
#
# COMPACT_ATOMS: atom_id res chain seq x y z
N MET A 1 -26.44 -13.62 6.57
CA MET A 1 -25.38 -13.32 5.57
C MET A 1 -25.39 -14.27 4.36
N ARG A 2 -25.57 -15.59 4.50
CA ARG A 2 -25.50 -16.57 3.39
C ARG A 2 -26.42 -16.26 2.19
N GLN A 3 -27.68 -15.92 2.43
CA GLN A 3 -28.63 -15.57 1.37
C GLN A 3 -28.18 -14.35 0.55
N VAL A 4 -27.59 -13.35 1.21
CA VAL A 4 -27.02 -12.16 0.54
C VAL A 4 -25.85 -12.56 -0.35
N SER A 5 -24.95 -13.45 0.14
CA SER A 5 -23.85 -13.98 -0.65
C SER A 5 -24.34 -14.73 -1.90
N GLU A 6 -25.40 -15.50 -1.81
CA GLU A 6 -26.01 -16.19 -2.96
C GLU A 6 -26.56 -15.22 -4.01
N PHE A 7 -27.23 -14.14 -3.57
CA PHE A 7 -27.70 -13.09 -4.48
C PHE A 7 -26.54 -12.35 -5.16
N LEU A 8 -25.50 -12.04 -4.41
CA LEU A 8 -24.28 -11.40 -4.95
C LEU A 8 -23.57 -12.29 -5.97
N ARG A 9 -23.53 -13.62 -5.76
CA ARG A 9 -22.96 -14.56 -6.73
C ARG A 9 -23.64 -14.51 -8.09
N GLN A 10 -24.94 -14.20 -8.12
CA GLN A 10 -25.70 -14.06 -9.35
C GLN A 10 -25.63 -12.65 -9.95
N ALA A 11 -25.43 -11.63 -9.11
CA ALA A 11 -25.48 -10.22 -9.52
C ALA A 11 -24.12 -9.67 -9.97
N VAL A 12 -23.01 -10.15 -9.39
CA VAL A 12 -21.66 -9.72 -9.78
C VAL A 12 -21.30 -10.33 -11.13
N GLU A 13 -20.88 -9.48 -12.08
CA GLU A 13 -20.62 -9.86 -13.47
C GLU A 13 -19.12 -9.86 -13.78
N PRO A 14 -18.42 -11.03 -13.83
CA PRO A 14 -16.97 -11.10 -14.09
C PRO A 14 -16.56 -10.41 -15.39
N LYS A 15 -17.39 -10.50 -16.44
CA LYS A 15 -17.10 -9.84 -17.73
C LYS A 15 -17.14 -8.31 -17.63
N ARG A 16 -18.02 -7.74 -16.83
CA ARG A 16 -18.10 -6.30 -16.59
C ARG A 16 -16.89 -5.83 -15.81
N LEU A 17 -16.51 -6.55 -14.76
CA LEU A 17 -15.31 -6.29 -14.00
C LEU A 17 -14.07 -6.20 -14.92
N TYR A 18 -13.88 -7.20 -15.77
CA TYR A 18 -12.77 -7.22 -16.73
C TYR A 18 -12.80 -6.04 -17.71
N THR A 19 -14.00 -5.64 -18.16
CA THR A 19 -14.17 -4.48 -19.05
C THR A 19 -13.76 -3.18 -18.38
N VAL A 20 -14.15 -2.96 -17.12
CA VAL A 20 -13.75 -1.76 -16.36
C VAL A 20 -12.23 -1.74 -16.12
N VAL A 21 -11.61 -2.87 -15.75
CA VAL A 21 -10.15 -2.96 -15.65
C VAL A 21 -9.49 -2.53 -16.95
N LYS A 22 -9.95 -3.05 -18.10
CA LYS A 22 -9.42 -2.72 -19.42
C LYS A 22 -9.48 -1.21 -19.71
N GLU A 23 -10.60 -0.58 -19.43
CA GLU A 23 -10.77 0.85 -19.68
C GLU A 23 -9.92 1.71 -18.74
N VAL A 24 -9.97 1.45 -17.43
CA VAL A 24 -9.18 2.18 -16.42
C VAL A 24 -7.68 2.03 -16.70
N SER A 25 -7.20 0.83 -17.00
CA SER A 25 -5.78 0.57 -17.28
C SER A 25 -5.28 1.18 -18.59
N SER A 26 -6.17 1.66 -19.48
CA SER A 26 -5.80 2.35 -20.71
C SER A 26 -5.23 3.75 -20.48
N TYR A 27 -5.51 4.37 -19.34
CA TYR A 27 -5.01 5.69 -18.96
C TYR A 27 -3.64 5.59 -18.27
N HIS A 28 -2.76 6.57 -18.53
CA HIS A 28 -1.52 6.75 -17.78
C HIS A 28 -1.80 7.62 -16.55
N ARG A 29 -2.17 6.97 -15.43
CA ARG A 29 -2.82 7.56 -14.24
C ARG A 29 -1.82 7.99 -13.17
N ILE A 30 -0.79 8.74 -13.54
CA ILE A 30 0.18 9.25 -12.56
C ILE A 30 -0.52 10.22 -11.61
N GLN A 31 -0.23 10.12 -10.32
CA GLN A 31 -0.77 11.04 -9.30
C GLN A 31 -0.51 12.49 -9.68
N ALA A 32 -1.53 13.34 -9.62
CA ALA A 32 -1.51 14.71 -10.10
C ALA A 32 -1.05 14.78 -11.57
N SER A 33 -1.93 14.39 -12.49
CA SER A 33 -1.69 14.45 -13.93
C SER A 33 -3.00 14.54 -14.72
N THR A 34 -2.91 15.06 -15.94
CA THR A 34 -4.04 15.01 -16.89
C THR A 34 -4.53 13.58 -17.15
N GLY A 35 -3.64 12.58 -17.12
CA GLY A 35 -3.99 11.17 -17.30
C GLY A 35 -4.84 10.62 -16.15
N PHE A 36 -4.50 10.96 -14.91
CA PHE A 36 -5.29 10.63 -13.73
C PHE A 36 -6.70 11.25 -13.81
N ARG A 37 -6.76 12.54 -14.13
CA ARG A 37 -8.03 13.28 -14.27
C ARG A 37 -8.96 12.68 -15.32
N LYS A 38 -8.41 12.18 -16.44
CA LYS A 38 -9.20 11.46 -17.45
C LYS A 38 -9.77 10.15 -16.90
N ALA A 39 -8.98 9.38 -16.15
CA ALA A 39 -9.46 8.15 -15.51
C ALA A 39 -10.53 8.45 -14.45
N ALA A 40 -10.37 9.51 -13.65
CA ALA A 40 -11.37 9.95 -12.68
C ALA A 40 -12.69 10.33 -13.35
N ASN A 41 -12.65 11.07 -14.46
CA ASN A 41 -13.85 11.38 -15.24
C ASN A 41 -14.53 10.13 -15.80
N TYR A 42 -13.76 9.18 -16.35
CA TYR A 42 -14.30 7.90 -16.81
C TYR A 42 -15.02 7.15 -15.69
N CYS A 43 -14.43 7.06 -14.50
CA CYS A 43 -15.07 6.42 -13.34
C CYS A 43 -16.38 7.12 -12.96
N LYS A 44 -16.37 8.45 -12.88
CA LYS A 44 -17.57 9.25 -12.60
C LYS A 44 -18.66 9.03 -13.64
N GLU A 45 -18.34 9.14 -14.93
CA GLU A 45 -19.29 8.92 -16.03
C GLU A 45 -19.88 7.51 -15.99
N THR A 46 -19.07 6.50 -15.68
CA THR A 46 -19.53 5.11 -15.53
C THR A 46 -20.54 4.97 -14.38
N LEU A 47 -20.25 5.59 -13.24
CA LEU A 47 -21.14 5.60 -12.08
C LEU A 47 -22.46 6.33 -12.38
N ASP A 48 -22.40 7.48 -13.03
CA ASP A 48 -23.58 8.25 -13.44
C ASP A 48 -24.48 7.45 -14.40
N GLN A 49 -23.89 6.74 -15.38
CA GLN A 49 -24.63 5.85 -16.30
C GLN A 49 -25.33 4.69 -15.58
N LEU A 50 -24.81 4.26 -14.44
CA LEU A 50 -25.42 3.26 -13.56
C LEU A 50 -26.49 3.85 -12.64
N GLY A 51 -26.73 5.15 -12.71
CA GLY A 51 -27.65 5.87 -11.82
C GLY A 51 -27.18 5.91 -10.38
N ILE A 52 -25.86 5.94 -10.17
CA ILE A 52 -25.20 6.06 -8.86
C ILE A 52 -24.72 7.49 -8.71
N GLU A 53 -25.12 8.15 -7.62
CA GLU A 53 -24.69 9.51 -7.33
C GLU A 53 -23.18 9.55 -7.15
N SER A 54 -22.49 10.43 -7.91
CA SER A 54 -21.03 10.56 -7.84
C SER A 54 -20.56 11.98 -8.08
N ARG A 55 -19.39 12.32 -7.51
CA ARG A 55 -18.74 13.61 -7.69
C ARG A 55 -17.22 13.44 -7.73
N ILE A 56 -16.54 14.44 -8.30
CA ILE A 56 -15.08 14.59 -8.20
C ILE A 56 -14.80 15.75 -7.25
N ILE A 57 -13.95 15.49 -6.26
CA ILE A 57 -13.44 16.48 -5.32
C ILE A 57 -11.99 16.73 -5.71
N SER A 58 -11.64 18.02 -5.93
CA SER A 58 -10.28 18.41 -6.28
C SER A 58 -9.57 19.04 -5.08
N TYR A 59 -8.31 18.66 -4.88
CA TYR A 59 -7.43 19.16 -3.83
C TYR A 59 -6.17 19.76 -4.46
N LYS A 60 -5.67 20.86 -3.90
CA LYS A 60 -4.48 21.55 -4.41
C LYS A 60 -3.24 20.63 -4.33
N ALA A 61 -2.52 20.49 -5.45
CA ALA A 61 -1.24 19.80 -5.55
C ALA A 61 -0.12 20.84 -5.75
N SER A 62 0.56 21.20 -4.67
CA SER A 62 1.65 22.17 -4.66
C SER A 62 2.57 21.92 -3.46
N PRO A 63 3.89 22.12 -3.58
CA PRO A 63 4.87 21.83 -2.52
C PRO A 63 4.66 22.58 -1.20
N ASP A 64 3.92 23.69 -1.23
CA ASP A 64 3.57 24.50 -0.06
C ASP A 64 2.38 23.95 0.73
N VAL A 65 1.71 22.90 0.21
CA VAL A 65 0.51 22.31 0.81
C VAL A 65 0.86 21.03 1.56
N TRP A 66 0.28 20.91 2.75
CA TRP A 66 0.28 19.70 3.56
C TRP A 66 -1.17 19.31 3.87
N TYR A 67 -1.49 18.04 3.65
CA TYR A 67 -2.72 17.43 4.12
C TYR A 67 -2.38 16.46 5.24
N LEU A 68 -2.79 16.78 6.48
CA LEU A 68 -2.35 16.08 7.68
C LEU A 68 -0.81 16.01 7.72
N GLN A 69 -0.23 14.80 7.72
CA GLN A 69 1.22 14.59 7.74
C GLN A 69 1.81 14.23 6.35
N ASN A 70 1.10 14.54 5.28
CA ASN A 70 1.55 14.30 3.92
C ASN A 70 1.83 15.63 3.19
N LYS A 71 3.08 15.84 2.77
CA LYS A 71 3.49 16.94 1.89
C LYS A 71 3.03 16.67 0.47
N MET A 72 2.46 17.70 -0.18
CA MET A 72 2.07 17.60 -1.58
C MET A 72 3.23 17.93 -2.51
N PHE A 73 3.04 17.61 -3.77
CA PHE A 73 4.00 17.78 -4.85
C PHE A 73 3.34 18.48 -6.05
N MET A 74 4.12 18.82 -7.07
CA MET A 74 3.59 19.44 -8.28
C MET A 74 2.87 18.42 -9.17
N GLU A 75 1.87 18.90 -9.90
CA GLU A 75 1.28 18.16 -11.02
C GLU A 75 2.33 17.98 -12.12
N TRP A 76 2.34 16.80 -12.76
CA TRP A 76 3.28 16.44 -13.80
C TRP A 76 2.58 15.87 -15.03
N ASP A 77 2.81 16.52 -16.16
CA ASP A 77 2.37 16.01 -17.45
C ASP A 77 3.56 15.68 -18.35
N LEU A 78 3.49 14.53 -18.99
CA LEU A 78 4.42 14.08 -20.01
C LEU A 78 3.75 14.15 -21.37
N LYS A 79 4.35 14.90 -22.29
CA LYS A 79 3.93 14.94 -23.69
C LYS A 79 4.68 13.91 -24.52
N ASN A 80 6.01 13.83 -24.35
CA ASN A 80 6.87 12.87 -25.00
C ASN A 80 8.21 12.74 -24.28
N ALA A 81 8.83 11.54 -24.36
CA ALA A 81 10.21 11.34 -23.93
C ALA A 81 10.83 10.19 -24.73
N TRP A 82 12.08 10.37 -25.11
CA TRP A 82 12.84 9.32 -25.80
C TRP A 82 14.33 9.43 -25.52
N LEU A 83 15.03 8.29 -25.63
CA LEU A 83 16.48 8.17 -25.47
C LEU A 83 17.03 7.27 -26.57
N LYS A 84 18.07 7.72 -27.26
CA LYS A 84 18.74 7.01 -28.36
C LYS A 84 20.23 6.90 -28.09
N LEU A 85 20.82 5.73 -28.35
CA LEU A 85 22.26 5.51 -28.37
C LEU A 85 22.79 5.82 -29.77
N ASN A 86 23.56 6.90 -29.90
CA ASN A 86 23.98 7.43 -31.20
C ASN A 86 24.97 6.54 -31.93
N ASP A 87 25.95 6.00 -31.18
CA ASP A 87 27.04 5.18 -31.76
C ASP A 87 26.53 3.91 -32.45
N TYR A 88 25.34 3.45 -32.12
CA TYR A 88 24.72 2.24 -32.68
C TYR A 88 23.38 2.51 -33.40
N ASP A 89 22.92 3.75 -33.43
CA ASP A 89 21.62 4.16 -33.98
C ASP A 89 20.43 3.40 -33.37
N VAL A 90 20.49 3.10 -32.03
CA VAL A 90 19.49 2.28 -31.33
C VAL A 90 18.61 3.16 -30.44
N MET A 91 17.29 3.06 -30.58
CA MET A 91 16.33 3.62 -29.65
C MET A 91 16.35 2.79 -28.37
N LEU A 92 16.76 3.39 -27.25
CA LEU A 92 16.79 2.75 -25.92
C LEU A 92 15.44 2.85 -25.21
N CYS A 93 14.80 4.00 -25.30
CA CYS A 93 13.52 4.29 -24.67
C CYS A 93 12.66 5.17 -25.57
N ASP A 94 11.34 4.90 -25.57
CA ASP A 94 10.33 5.73 -26.22
C ASP A 94 9.04 5.64 -25.39
N ALA A 95 8.72 6.72 -24.67
CA ALA A 95 7.56 6.79 -23.78
C ALA A 95 6.20 6.76 -24.53
N GLN A 96 6.18 6.98 -25.85
CA GLN A 96 4.97 6.80 -26.64
C GLN A 96 4.64 5.31 -26.81
N THR A 97 5.66 4.47 -26.91
CA THR A 97 5.52 3.01 -27.02
C THR A 97 5.39 2.36 -25.64
N GLU A 98 6.25 2.75 -24.70
CA GLU A 98 6.28 2.21 -23.34
C GLU A 98 6.36 3.36 -22.31
N PRO A 99 5.22 3.79 -21.75
CA PRO A 99 5.17 4.91 -20.81
C PRO A 99 5.98 4.71 -19.52
N ILE A 100 6.31 3.47 -19.18
CA ILE A 100 7.14 3.15 -18.00
C ILE A 100 8.64 3.42 -18.27
N SER A 101 9.05 3.60 -19.51
CA SER A 101 10.45 3.84 -19.88
C SER A 101 11.02 5.17 -19.40
N ILE A 102 10.20 6.09 -18.86
CA ILE A 102 10.63 7.33 -18.23
C ILE A 102 10.46 7.24 -16.71
N ILE A 103 11.44 7.74 -15.95
CA ILE A 103 11.24 7.95 -14.50
C ILE A 103 10.22 9.07 -14.32
N GLN A 104 9.13 8.78 -13.63
CA GLN A 104 8.05 9.75 -13.41
C GLN A 104 8.56 11.03 -12.76
N LYS A 105 7.90 12.16 -13.03
CA LYS A 105 8.27 13.49 -12.53
C LYS A 105 9.65 13.99 -13.00
N SER A 106 10.17 13.41 -14.10
CA SER A 106 11.35 13.94 -14.79
C SER A 106 11.13 15.35 -15.27
N TYR A 107 12.12 16.22 -15.04
CA TYR A 107 12.12 17.61 -15.56
C TYR A 107 12.33 17.64 -17.07
N PRO A 108 11.82 18.68 -17.77
CA PRO A 108 11.99 18.83 -19.20
C PRO A 108 13.47 19.07 -19.56
N VAL A 109 13.93 18.45 -20.64
CA VAL A 109 15.29 18.61 -21.16
C VAL A 109 15.32 18.32 -22.65
N ASP A 110 16.23 18.98 -23.37
CA ASP A 110 16.55 18.68 -24.78
C ASP A 110 18.08 18.55 -24.91
N PHE A 111 18.54 17.33 -25.22
CA PHE A 111 19.94 16.98 -25.50
C PHE A 111 20.05 16.20 -26.83
N THR A 112 19.24 16.61 -27.80
CA THR A 112 19.24 16.03 -29.16
C THR A 112 20.56 16.19 -29.90
N SER A 113 21.41 17.16 -29.51
CA SER A 113 22.79 17.31 -30.00
C SER A 113 23.75 16.19 -29.54
N GLY A 114 23.35 15.41 -28.55
CA GLY A 114 24.12 14.31 -27.98
C GLY A 114 25.02 14.71 -26.82
N VAL A 115 25.07 13.86 -25.81
CA VAL A 115 25.92 13.96 -24.61
C VAL A 115 26.58 12.62 -24.32
N GLU A 116 27.66 12.63 -23.53
CA GLU A 116 28.32 11.38 -23.12
C GLU A 116 27.48 10.59 -22.10
N LEU A 117 27.50 9.27 -22.23
CA LEU A 117 26.91 8.30 -21.32
C LEU A 117 28.01 7.64 -20.49
N VAL A 118 28.00 7.84 -19.18
CA VAL A 118 28.98 7.26 -18.24
C VAL A 118 28.36 6.07 -17.52
N TYR A 119 28.87 4.89 -17.75
CA TYR A 119 28.44 3.68 -17.05
C TYR A 119 29.14 3.56 -15.70
N LEU A 120 28.38 3.62 -14.60
CA LEU A 120 28.86 3.49 -13.22
C LEU A 120 28.82 2.01 -12.80
N SER A 121 29.80 1.24 -13.25
CA SER A 121 29.83 -0.23 -13.16
C SER A 121 30.11 -0.80 -11.77
N LYS A 122 30.57 0.03 -10.81
CA LYS A 122 30.95 -0.38 -9.45
C LYS A 122 29.88 -0.11 -8.39
N GLY A 123 28.65 0.15 -8.81
CA GLY A 123 27.53 0.43 -7.92
C GLY A 123 27.54 1.82 -7.28
N ASN A 124 26.71 2.02 -6.27
CA ASN A 124 26.49 3.32 -5.62
C ASN A 124 27.53 3.59 -4.52
N ASN A 125 28.79 3.76 -4.92
CA ASN A 125 29.88 4.18 -4.02
C ASN A 125 30.62 5.40 -4.61
N PRO A 126 30.40 6.62 -4.11
CA PRO A 126 31.02 7.85 -4.65
C PRO A 126 32.54 7.81 -4.73
N GLU A 127 33.22 7.14 -3.79
CA GLU A 127 34.69 7.06 -3.76
C GLU A 127 35.28 6.33 -4.98
N GLU A 128 34.55 5.36 -5.54
CA GLU A 128 34.95 4.63 -6.74
C GLU A 128 34.95 5.50 -8.01
N TYR A 129 34.33 6.68 -7.94
CA TYR A 129 34.14 7.60 -9.06
C TYR A 129 34.70 9.02 -8.77
N LYS A 130 35.54 9.18 -7.75
CA LYS A 130 36.06 10.49 -7.35
C LYS A 130 36.80 11.23 -8.48
N ASP A 131 37.52 10.50 -9.34
CA ASP A 131 38.32 11.04 -10.44
C ASP A 131 37.53 11.14 -11.78
N ILE A 132 36.24 10.76 -11.79
CA ILE A 132 35.41 10.79 -13.00
C ILE A 132 34.66 12.12 -13.03
N ASP A 133 34.81 12.85 -14.15
CA ASP A 133 33.96 14.01 -14.45
C ASP A 133 32.60 13.58 -14.97
N LEU A 134 31.54 13.95 -14.24
CA LEU A 134 30.15 13.67 -14.61
C LEU A 134 29.41 14.91 -15.10
N LYS A 135 30.04 16.09 -15.08
CA LYS A 135 29.39 17.35 -15.40
C LYS A 135 28.86 17.37 -16.85
N GLY A 136 27.57 17.61 -16.99
CA GLY A 136 26.89 17.66 -18.29
C GLY A 136 26.68 16.31 -18.98
N LYS A 137 26.93 15.20 -18.29
CA LYS A 137 26.80 13.83 -18.83
C LYS A 137 25.55 13.13 -18.27
N VAL A 138 25.12 12.10 -18.96
CA VAL A 138 24.10 11.15 -18.46
C VAL A 138 24.82 9.96 -17.84
N ILE A 139 24.35 9.51 -16.67
CA ILE A 139 24.88 8.31 -16.03
C ILE A 139 24.00 7.10 -16.31
N PHE A 140 24.62 5.93 -16.49
CA PHE A 140 23.94 4.64 -16.51
C PHE A 140 24.30 3.85 -15.26
N VAL A 141 23.28 3.40 -14.52
CA VAL A 141 23.39 2.66 -13.26
C VAL A 141 22.55 1.39 -13.32
N ARG A 142 22.94 0.38 -12.54
CA ARG A 142 22.23 -0.91 -12.51
C ARG A 142 21.44 -1.13 -11.21
N ASP A 143 21.58 -0.21 -10.28
CA ASP A 143 20.90 -0.18 -8.99
C ASP A 143 19.72 0.77 -9.00
N ALA A 144 19.00 0.83 -7.88
CA ALA A 144 18.00 1.85 -7.64
C ALA A 144 18.63 3.25 -7.71
N PHE A 145 18.12 4.11 -8.59
CA PHE A 145 18.74 5.38 -8.96
C PHE A 145 18.80 6.42 -7.82
N ASN A 146 17.93 6.30 -6.82
CA ASN A 146 17.76 7.31 -5.75
C ASN A 146 19.07 7.62 -5.03
N GLY A 147 19.91 6.61 -4.82
CA GLY A 147 21.21 6.79 -4.18
C GLY A 147 22.21 7.64 -4.96
N TYR A 148 21.97 7.84 -6.26
CA TYR A 148 22.86 8.61 -7.14
C TYR A 148 22.48 10.10 -7.27
N VAL A 149 21.23 10.45 -6.90
CA VAL A 149 20.71 11.83 -7.10
C VAL A 149 21.56 12.87 -6.37
N ASN A 150 21.93 12.61 -5.12
CA ASN A 150 22.72 13.57 -4.36
C ASN A 150 24.15 13.74 -4.91
N TRP A 151 24.94 12.68 -4.93
CA TRP A 151 26.36 12.82 -5.25
C TRP A 151 26.66 12.92 -6.73
N ALA A 152 25.97 12.13 -7.60
CA ALA A 152 26.27 12.14 -9.02
C ALA A 152 25.60 13.30 -9.75
N VAL A 153 24.32 13.61 -9.42
CA VAL A 153 23.59 14.69 -10.08
C VAL A 153 23.87 16.03 -9.38
N LYS A 154 23.57 16.15 -8.08
CA LYS A 154 23.66 17.42 -7.36
C LYS A 154 25.11 17.88 -7.19
N GLU A 155 26.04 17.00 -6.74
CA GLU A 155 27.41 17.40 -6.43
C GLU A 155 28.33 17.34 -7.64
N LYS A 156 28.26 16.27 -8.47
CA LYS A 156 29.13 16.10 -9.65
C LYS A 156 28.53 16.61 -10.98
N GLY A 157 27.29 17.07 -10.99
CA GLY A 157 26.67 17.76 -12.13
C GLY A 157 26.27 16.85 -13.28
N ALA A 158 26.02 15.56 -13.07
CA ALA A 158 25.33 14.72 -14.06
C ALA A 158 23.93 15.32 -14.36
N ILE A 159 23.51 15.29 -15.63
CA ILE A 159 22.25 15.93 -16.03
C ILE A 159 21.06 14.96 -16.00
N GLY A 160 21.31 13.65 -16.08
CA GLY A 160 20.24 12.64 -16.12
C GLY A 160 20.75 11.25 -15.76
N ILE A 161 19.80 10.35 -15.51
CA ILE A 161 20.03 8.98 -15.04
C ILE A 161 19.33 7.99 -15.97
N VAL A 162 20.04 6.92 -16.34
CA VAL A 162 19.48 5.74 -16.97
C VAL A 162 19.66 4.57 -16.03
N THR A 163 18.62 3.77 -15.81
CA THR A 163 18.68 2.59 -14.94
C THR A 163 18.00 1.39 -15.56
N ASP A 164 18.53 0.19 -15.31
CA ASP A 164 17.88 -1.10 -15.64
C ASP A 164 17.47 -1.85 -14.37
N PHE A 165 17.28 -1.11 -13.28
CA PHE A 165 16.88 -1.68 -12.01
C PHE A 165 15.55 -2.43 -12.12
N MET A 166 15.55 -3.68 -11.64
CA MET A 166 14.34 -4.49 -11.47
C MET A 166 14.22 -4.89 -10.01
N ARG A 167 13.15 -4.47 -9.35
CA ARG A 167 12.86 -4.87 -7.97
C ARG A 167 12.73 -6.38 -7.87
N THR A 168 13.41 -6.98 -6.92
CA THR A 168 13.26 -8.40 -6.60
C THR A 168 12.11 -8.63 -5.62
N VAL A 169 11.43 -9.77 -5.74
CA VAL A 169 10.42 -10.24 -4.79
C VAL A 169 10.85 -11.63 -4.33
N PRO A 170 11.28 -11.81 -3.08
CA PRO A 170 11.83 -13.06 -2.61
C PRO A 170 10.92 -14.27 -2.88
N GLY A 171 11.50 -15.34 -3.43
CA GLY A 171 10.79 -16.56 -3.81
C GLY A 171 9.90 -16.47 -5.05
N ILE A 172 9.66 -15.27 -5.59
CA ILE A 172 8.76 -15.04 -6.72
C ILE A 172 9.47 -14.42 -7.92
N ARG A 173 10.27 -13.37 -7.70
CA ARG A 173 10.89 -12.62 -8.79
C ARG A 173 12.34 -12.27 -8.49
N THR A 174 13.21 -12.71 -9.38
CA THR A 174 14.58 -12.22 -9.54
C THR A 174 14.64 -11.20 -10.67
N ARG A 175 15.79 -10.56 -10.88
CA ARG A 175 16.00 -9.64 -11.99
C ARG A 175 15.71 -10.28 -13.37
N ASN A 176 15.97 -11.58 -13.50
CA ASN A 176 15.89 -12.28 -14.78
C ASN A 176 14.51 -12.85 -15.10
N ASP A 177 13.60 -12.93 -14.13
CA ASP A 177 12.25 -13.47 -14.37
C ASP A 177 11.40 -12.56 -15.27
N LEU A 178 11.66 -11.23 -15.24
CA LEU A 178 11.04 -10.25 -16.11
C LEU A 178 12.10 -9.54 -16.97
N TYR A 179 12.95 -10.33 -17.63
CA TYR A 179 14.16 -9.87 -18.32
C TYR A 179 13.91 -8.84 -19.42
N GLU A 180 12.74 -8.87 -20.08
CA GLU A 180 12.34 -7.93 -21.13
C GLU A 180 11.41 -6.81 -20.63
N SER A 181 10.99 -6.85 -19.37
CA SER A 181 10.09 -5.86 -18.78
C SER A 181 10.85 -4.71 -18.13
N MET A 182 10.17 -3.60 -17.89
CA MET A 182 10.68 -2.43 -17.17
C MET A 182 9.97 -2.30 -15.84
N ASN A 183 10.69 -1.86 -14.81
CA ASN A 183 10.15 -1.53 -13.50
C ASN A 183 9.83 -0.04 -13.46
N TYR A 184 8.57 0.34 -13.20
CA TYR A 184 8.29 1.76 -13.07
C TYR A 184 8.89 2.33 -11.79
N THR A 185 9.27 3.60 -11.85
CA THR A 185 9.79 4.33 -10.70
C THR A 185 9.53 5.83 -10.85
N SER A 186 9.70 6.58 -9.77
CA SER A 186 9.42 8.01 -9.70
C SER A 186 10.50 8.76 -8.96
N PHE A 187 10.76 9.98 -9.39
CA PHE A 187 11.43 10.96 -8.54
C PHE A 187 10.45 11.44 -7.47
N TRP A 188 10.82 11.25 -6.21
CA TRP A 188 10.07 11.73 -5.06
C TRP A 188 10.67 13.06 -4.61
N TRP A 189 10.32 14.13 -5.36
CA TRP A 189 10.84 15.47 -5.10
C TRP A 189 10.34 16.01 -3.77
N THR A 190 11.26 16.55 -2.97
CA THR A 190 10.93 17.33 -1.76
C THR A 190 10.61 18.77 -2.09
N HIS A 191 10.95 19.22 -3.31
CA HIS A 191 10.80 20.59 -3.83
C HIS A 191 11.53 21.64 -2.99
N GLU A 192 12.66 21.25 -2.40
CA GLU A 192 13.55 22.19 -1.76
C GLU A 192 14.31 23.02 -2.80
N GLU A 193 14.77 24.23 -2.40
CA GLU A 193 15.39 25.19 -3.32
C GLU A 193 16.63 24.63 -4.03
N ASP A 194 17.38 23.77 -3.33
CA ASP A 194 18.63 23.16 -3.81
C ASP A 194 18.45 21.77 -4.42
N GLU A 195 17.23 21.32 -4.60
CA GLU A 195 16.92 20.01 -5.21
C GLU A 195 17.27 20.01 -6.71
N PRO A 196 18.00 18.99 -7.20
CA PRO A 196 18.46 18.99 -8.58
C PRO A 196 17.30 18.74 -9.54
N LYS A 197 17.18 19.59 -10.57
CA LYS A 197 16.21 19.42 -11.67
C LYS A 197 16.80 18.45 -12.69
N THR A 198 16.46 17.16 -12.57
CA THR A 198 16.99 16.11 -13.42
C THR A 198 15.89 15.27 -14.07
N PHE A 199 16.28 14.38 -14.95
CA PHE A 199 15.43 13.43 -15.65
C PHE A 199 16.02 12.02 -15.58
N GLY A 200 15.20 11.04 -15.92
CA GLY A 200 15.71 9.67 -15.98
C GLY A 200 14.91 8.76 -16.88
N PHE A 201 15.57 7.69 -17.35
CA PHE A 201 14.98 6.65 -18.17
C PHE A 201 15.17 5.27 -17.53
N VAL A 202 14.24 4.39 -17.82
CA VAL A 202 14.25 2.99 -17.34
C VAL A 202 14.38 2.05 -18.53
N LEU A 203 15.33 1.15 -18.44
CA LEU A 203 15.54 0.06 -19.40
C LEU A 203 15.03 -1.26 -18.84
N SER A 204 14.71 -2.20 -19.73
CA SER A 204 14.62 -3.59 -19.30
C SER A 204 15.99 -4.15 -18.90
N PRO A 205 16.05 -5.18 -18.03
CA PRO A 205 17.29 -5.89 -17.72
C PRO A 205 18.07 -6.34 -18.97
N LYS A 206 17.36 -6.81 -20.00
CA LYS A 206 17.95 -7.22 -21.29
C LYS A 206 18.66 -6.07 -22.00
N MET A 207 17.99 -4.92 -22.11
CA MET A 207 18.57 -3.75 -22.74
C MET A 207 19.73 -3.19 -21.91
N GLY A 208 19.61 -3.22 -20.58
CA GLY A 208 20.67 -2.81 -19.67
C GLY A 208 21.91 -3.70 -19.75
N ASP A 209 21.75 -5.01 -19.86
CA ASP A 209 22.88 -5.94 -20.05
C ASP A 209 23.62 -5.65 -21.37
N TRP A 210 22.86 -5.47 -22.46
CA TRP A 210 23.43 -5.11 -23.74
C TRP A 210 24.15 -3.75 -23.67
N LEU A 211 23.54 -2.72 -23.10
CA LEU A 211 24.15 -1.39 -22.99
C LEU A 211 25.42 -1.42 -22.13
N ALA A 212 25.42 -2.14 -21.01
CA ALA A 212 26.60 -2.31 -20.16
C ALA A 212 27.76 -2.98 -20.91
N GLU A 213 27.44 -3.98 -21.73
CA GLU A 213 28.45 -4.62 -22.60
C GLU A 213 29.04 -3.63 -23.62
N GLN A 214 28.20 -2.80 -24.27
CA GLN A 214 28.70 -1.81 -25.24
C GLN A 214 29.55 -0.73 -24.56
N CYS A 215 29.13 -0.22 -23.39
CA CYS A 215 29.92 0.71 -22.59
C CYS A 215 31.29 0.10 -22.21
N THR A 216 31.31 -1.15 -21.81
CA THR A 216 32.56 -1.87 -21.47
C THR A 216 33.47 -2.04 -22.68
N LYS A 217 32.93 -2.38 -23.86
CA LYS A 217 33.69 -2.47 -25.11
C LYS A 217 34.31 -1.12 -25.50
N GLN A 218 33.55 -0.03 -25.38
CA GLN A 218 34.03 1.33 -25.67
C GLN A 218 35.20 1.71 -24.75
N MET A 219 35.07 1.46 -23.46
CA MET A 219 36.13 1.73 -22.47
C MET A 219 37.42 0.96 -22.81
N LYS A 220 37.32 -0.35 -23.10
CA LYS A 220 38.46 -1.18 -23.49
C LYS A 220 39.12 -0.72 -24.80
N ALA A 221 38.33 -0.27 -25.79
CA ALA A 221 38.81 0.28 -27.04
C ALA A 221 39.58 1.61 -26.83
N TYR A 222 39.06 2.45 -25.93
CA TYR A 222 39.78 3.67 -25.49
C TYR A 222 41.11 3.35 -24.81
N GLU A 223 41.16 2.41 -23.87
CA GLU A 223 42.39 1.96 -23.21
C GLU A 223 43.43 1.45 -24.22
N ARG A 224 43.00 0.81 -25.31
CA ARG A 224 43.87 0.36 -26.41
C ARG A 224 44.18 1.46 -27.43
N LYS A 225 43.72 2.69 -27.19
CA LYS A 225 43.85 3.85 -28.10
C LYS A 225 43.19 3.66 -29.48
N GLU A 226 42.16 2.84 -29.55
CA GLU A 226 41.35 2.62 -30.75
C GLU A 226 40.17 3.63 -30.85
N LYS A 227 39.90 4.33 -29.79
CA LYS A 227 38.86 5.36 -29.65
C LYS A 227 39.40 6.59 -28.90
N ASP A 228 38.81 7.76 -29.23
CA ASP A 228 39.22 9.05 -28.65
C ASP A 228 38.52 9.36 -27.31
N THR A 229 37.44 8.67 -26.99
CA THR A 229 36.69 8.84 -25.73
C THR A 229 36.30 7.49 -25.11
N PRO A 230 36.36 7.37 -23.76
CA PRO A 230 35.90 6.18 -23.06
C PRO A 230 34.37 6.00 -23.04
N TYR A 231 33.61 7.00 -23.47
CA TYR A 231 32.17 7.07 -23.33
C TYR A 231 31.43 6.93 -24.66
N LEU A 232 30.28 6.27 -24.63
CA LEU A 232 29.30 6.30 -25.72
C LEU A 232 28.52 7.62 -25.67
N LYS A 233 27.83 7.94 -26.76
CA LYS A 233 26.97 9.14 -26.85
C LYS A 233 25.51 8.78 -26.90
N VAL A 234 24.70 9.50 -26.13
CA VAL A 234 23.24 9.42 -26.17
C VAL A 234 22.64 10.77 -26.56
N SER A 235 21.54 10.73 -27.28
CA SER A 235 20.68 11.89 -27.53
C SER A 235 19.28 11.59 -27.03
N GLY A 236 18.55 12.63 -26.67
CA GLY A 236 17.21 12.44 -26.16
C GLY A 236 16.48 13.74 -25.91
N LYS A 237 15.23 13.57 -25.53
CA LYS A 237 14.36 14.69 -25.14
C LYS A 237 13.36 14.21 -24.10
N VAL A 238 13.06 15.05 -23.12
CA VAL A 238 11.92 14.93 -22.23
C VAL A 238 11.08 16.20 -22.40
N ASP A 239 9.90 16.06 -22.95
CA ASP A 239 8.91 17.12 -23.10
C ASP A 239 7.84 16.95 -22.03
N SER A 240 8.14 17.44 -20.85
CA SER A 240 7.30 17.36 -19.65
C SER A 240 7.06 18.76 -19.06
N ARG A 241 6.10 18.82 -18.13
CA ARG A 241 5.79 20.04 -17.38
C ARG A 241 5.49 19.69 -15.94
N LEU A 242 6.12 20.40 -14.99
CA LEU A 242 5.80 20.40 -13.57
C LEU A 242 5.21 21.75 -13.20
N TYR A 243 4.09 21.75 -12.50
CA TYR A 243 3.38 22.99 -12.15
C TYR A 243 2.48 22.76 -10.93
N PRO A 244 2.15 23.80 -10.15
CA PRO A 244 1.08 23.72 -9.14
C PRO A 244 -0.24 23.37 -9.82
N GLY A 245 -0.88 22.30 -9.37
CA GLY A 245 -2.09 21.76 -9.97
C GLY A 245 -3.03 21.15 -8.94
N GLU A 246 -3.67 20.04 -9.29
CA GLU A 246 -4.68 19.39 -8.46
C GLU A 246 -4.50 17.86 -8.45
N ILE A 247 -5.02 17.23 -7.38
CA ILE A 247 -5.35 15.82 -7.34
C ILE A 247 -6.85 15.65 -7.19
N GLU A 248 -7.40 14.61 -7.78
CA GLU A 248 -8.84 14.35 -7.77
C GLU A 248 -9.15 13.10 -6.93
N VAL A 249 -10.26 13.18 -6.19
CA VAL A 249 -10.91 12.04 -5.53
C VAL A 249 -12.31 11.86 -6.12
N VAL A 250 -12.60 10.69 -6.65
CA VAL A 250 -13.96 10.31 -7.07
C VAL A 250 -14.69 9.76 -5.86
N GLU A 251 -15.77 10.39 -5.46
CA GLU A 251 -16.68 9.89 -4.43
C GLU A 251 -18.00 9.44 -5.07
N ALA A 252 -18.46 8.26 -4.69
CA ALA A 252 -19.77 7.73 -5.12
C ALA A 252 -20.54 7.17 -3.92
N VAL A 253 -21.87 7.29 -3.96
CA VAL A 253 -22.70 6.93 -2.81
C VAL A 253 -23.93 6.11 -3.23
N LEU A 254 -24.28 5.12 -2.42
CA LEU A 254 -25.63 4.56 -2.31
C LEU A 254 -26.22 5.08 -0.99
N PRO A 255 -27.16 6.04 -1.06
CA PRO A 255 -27.71 6.69 0.13
C PRO A 255 -28.39 5.68 1.06
N GLY A 256 -28.16 5.83 2.37
CA GLY A 256 -28.84 5.11 3.43
C GLY A 256 -29.99 5.92 4.05
N GLU A 257 -30.59 5.36 5.09
CA GLU A 257 -31.61 6.03 5.91
C GLU A 257 -30.99 6.98 6.94
N THR A 258 -29.68 6.79 7.26
CA THR A 258 -28.92 7.57 8.25
C THR A 258 -27.69 8.22 7.60
N GLU A 259 -27.12 9.22 8.30
CA GLU A 259 -25.86 9.86 7.91
C GLU A 259 -24.61 8.99 8.16
N GLU A 260 -24.75 7.93 8.95
CA GLU A 260 -23.69 6.96 9.14
C GLU A 260 -23.29 6.30 7.82
N ALA A 261 -22.01 6.03 7.63
CA ALA A 261 -21.50 5.48 6.39
C ALA A 261 -20.58 4.27 6.60
N VAL A 262 -20.52 3.43 5.57
CA VAL A 262 -19.53 2.37 5.39
C VAL A 262 -18.75 2.68 4.12
N LEU A 263 -17.43 2.54 4.16
CA LEU A 263 -16.55 3.01 3.11
C LEU A 263 -15.86 1.86 2.37
N ILE A 264 -15.74 2.00 1.05
CA ILE A 264 -14.79 1.25 0.22
C ILE A 264 -13.76 2.24 -0.31
N SER A 265 -12.49 1.91 -0.20
CA SER A 265 -11.40 2.67 -0.81
C SER A 265 -10.66 1.82 -1.84
N ALA A 266 -10.20 2.46 -2.92
CA ALA A 266 -9.29 1.88 -3.88
C ALA A 266 -8.50 3.00 -4.55
N HIS A 267 -7.19 2.85 -4.68
CA HIS A 267 -6.45 3.87 -5.40
C HIS A 267 -6.62 3.73 -6.91
N LEU A 268 -6.74 4.88 -7.58
CA LEU A 268 -6.95 4.97 -9.04
C LEU A 268 -5.63 5.19 -9.78
N CYS A 269 -4.59 5.65 -9.08
CA CYS A 269 -3.33 6.01 -9.70
C CYS A 269 -2.55 4.79 -10.22
N HIS A 270 -1.45 5.04 -10.85
CA HIS A 270 -0.37 4.21 -11.39
C HIS A 270 -0.18 4.39 -12.90
N PRO A 271 0.99 4.03 -13.47
CA PRO A 271 1.21 4.11 -14.92
C PRO A 271 0.23 3.25 -15.73
N LYS A 272 0.15 3.52 -17.01
CA LYS A 272 -0.43 2.58 -17.96
C LYS A 272 0.51 1.34 -18.02
N CYS A 273 0.09 0.12 -17.95
CA CYS A 273 -1.22 -0.48 -17.76
C CYS A 273 -1.66 -0.56 -16.29
N SER A 274 -0.88 -1.20 -15.42
CA SER A 274 -1.19 -1.42 -13.99
C SER A 274 -2.62 -1.93 -13.81
N CYS A 275 -2.84 -3.15 -14.33
CA CYS A 275 -4.17 -3.75 -14.36
C CYS A 275 -4.57 -4.35 -13.02
N ASN A 276 -3.63 -5.10 -12.38
CA ASN A 276 -3.88 -5.59 -11.03
C ASN A 276 -3.67 -4.47 -9.99
N ASP A 277 -2.64 -3.65 -10.18
CA ASP A 277 -2.26 -2.53 -9.31
C ASP A 277 -2.58 -1.17 -9.95
N ASN A 278 -3.78 -0.54 -9.77
CA ASN A 278 -4.92 -1.05 -9.02
C ASN A 278 -6.24 -0.81 -9.81
N ALA A 279 -6.21 -0.97 -11.15
CA ALA A 279 -7.45 -0.94 -11.92
C ALA A 279 -8.42 -2.06 -11.47
N SER A 280 -7.90 -3.14 -10.86
CA SER A 280 -8.70 -4.24 -10.30
C SER A 280 -9.55 -3.76 -9.11
N GLY A 281 -8.95 -3.06 -8.14
CA GLY A 281 -9.66 -2.51 -6.98
C GLY A 281 -10.71 -1.47 -7.37
N VAL A 282 -10.37 -0.59 -8.33
CA VAL A 282 -11.32 0.37 -8.91
C VAL A 282 -12.52 -0.32 -9.52
N SER A 283 -12.27 -1.34 -10.35
CA SER A 283 -13.32 -2.11 -11.01
C SER A 283 -14.23 -2.82 -10.00
N ALA A 284 -13.64 -3.47 -9.00
CA ALA A 284 -14.39 -4.14 -7.93
C ALA A 284 -15.28 -3.14 -7.17
N SER A 285 -14.76 -1.95 -6.84
CA SER A 285 -15.50 -0.91 -6.12
C SER A 285 -16.72 -0.42 -6.88
N ILE A 286 -16.59 -0.17 -8.19
CA ILE A 286 -17.73 0.23 -9.05
C ILE A 286 -18.77 -0.89 -9.14
N GLU A 287 -18.33 -2.14 -9.32
CA GLU A 287 -19.23 -3.29 -9.46
C GLU A 287 -19.95 -3.62 -8.14
N VAL A 288 -19.33 -3.37 -6.98
CA VAL A 288 -20.00 -3.47 -5.67
C VAL A 288 -21.24 -2.58 -5.64
N LEU A 289 -21.08 -1.29 -5.96
CA LEU A 289 -22.21 -0.36 -5.95
C LEU A 289 -23.29 -0.75 -6.96
N ARG A 290 -22.88 -1.14 -8.19
CA ARG A 290 -23.82 -1.57 -9.23
C ARG A 290 -24.60 -2.81 -8.80
N SER A 291 -23.93 -3.84 -8.29
CA SER A 291 -24.57 -5.11 -7.93
C SER A 291 -25.54 -4.94 -6.76
N LEU A 292 -25.15 -4.19 -5.71
CA LEU A 292 -26.03 -3.88 -4.59
C LEU A 292 -27.25 -3.08 -5.01
N LYS A 293 -27.02 -1.99 -5.80
CA LYS A 293 -28.13 -1.19 -6.34
C LYS A 293 -29.11 -2.04 -7.14
N SER A 294 -28.61 -2.87 -8.04
CA SER A 294 -29.45 -3.76 -8.86
C SER A 294 -30.28 -4.73 -8.02
N LEU A 295 -29.69 -5.30 -6.97
CA LEU A 295 -30.41 -6.21 -6.07
C LEU A 295 -31.47 -5.49 -5.22
N MET A 296 -31.17 -4.27 -4.76
CA MET A 296 -32.14 -3.43 -4.04
C MET A 296 -33.30 -2.97 -4.94
N ASP A 297 -32.97 -2.51 -6.15
CA ASP A 297 -33.99 -2.07 -7.11
C ASP A 297 -34.90 -3.23 -7.58
N ALA A 298 -34.36 -4.47 -7.62
CA ALA A 298 -35.14 -5.68 -7.89
C ALA A 298 -35.94 -6.20 -6.67
N GLY A 299 -35.85 -5.56 -5.51
CA GLY A 299 -36.50 -5.97 -4.26
C GLY A 299 -35.94 -7.27 -3.66
N LYS A 300 -34.76 -7.75 -4.12
CA LYS A 300 -34.08 -8.93 -3.57
C LYS A 300 -33.33 -8.61 -2.27
N LEU A 301 -32.84 -7.39 -2.13
CA LEU A 301 -32.24 -6.86 -0.92
C LEU A 301 -33.02 -5.67 -0.39
N ALA A 302 -33.09 -5.54 0.93
CA ALA A 302 -33.58 -4.33 1.57
C ALA A 302 -32.68 -3.14 1.25
N ARG A 303 -33.20 -1.91 1.30
CA ARG A 303 -32.36 -0.72 1.23
C ARG A 303 -31.42 -0.65 2.42
N ASN A 304 -30.24 -0.10 2.19
CA ASN A 304 -29.25 0.04 3.23
C ASN A 304 -29.67 1.11 4.27
N LYS A 305 -29.48 0.80 5.55
CA LYS A 305 -29.72 1.75 6.64
C LYS A 305 -28.66 2.84 6.66
N ARG A 306 -27.38 2.44 6.57
CA ARG A 306 -26.24 3.36 6.49
C ARG A 306 -25.86 3.59 5.03
N THR A 307 -25.38 4.77 4.74
CA THR A 307 -24.85 5.11 3.41
C THR A 307 -23.63 4.23 3.08
N ILE A 308 -23.57 3.70 1.87
CA ILE A 308 -22.40 3.01 1.35
C ILE A 308 -21.65 3.98 0.44
N LYS A 309 -20.41 4.29 0.78
CA LYS A 309 -19.53 5.19 0.03
C LYS A 309 -18.40 4.42 -0.65
N VAL A 310 -18.01 4.88 -1.84
CA VAL A 310 -16.78 4.49 -2.52
C VAL A 310 -15.95 5.75 -2.73
N ILE A 311 -14.64 5.67 -2.46
CA ILE A 311 -13.68 6.69 -2.86
C ILE A 311 -12.60 6.06 -3.72
N LEU A 312 -12.32 6.71 -4.88
CA LEU A 312 -11.25 6.33 -5.79
C LEU A 312 -10.28 7.52 -5.86
N MET A 313 -9.03 7.33 -5.45
CA MET A 313 -8.12 8.44 -5.20
C MET A 313 -6.67 8.09 -5.58
N PRO A 314 -5.76 9.08 -5.59
CA PRO A 314 -4.31 8.79 -5.57
C PRO A 314 -3.93 8.11 -4.25
N GLU A 315 -3.16 7.05 -4.34
CA GLU A 315 -2.68 6.26 -3.19
C GLU A 315 -1.97 7.15 -2.18
N PHE A 316 -2.30 7.00 -0.89
CA PHE A 316 -1.88 7.83 0.23
C PHE A 316 -2.25 9.31 0.05
N THR A 317 -1.71 9.99 -0.94
CA THR A 317 -1.86 11.45 -1.07
C THR A 317 -3.31 11.90 -1.19
N GLY A 318 -4.13 11.17 -1.94
CA GLY A 318 -5.57 11.42 -2.04
C GLY A 318 -6.31 11.10 -0.76
N THR A 319 -5.90 10.03 -0.06
CA THR A 319 -6.46 9.65 1.24
C THR A 319 -6.18 10.71 2.30
N TYR A 320 -4.95 11.20 2.41
CA TYR A 320 -4.61 12.29 3.33
C TYR A 320 -5.37 13.57 3.00
N ALA A 321 -5.48 13.92 1.71
CA ALA A 321 -6.24 15.10 1.29
C ALA A 321 -7.73 14.96 1.66
N TYR A 322 -8.36 13.82 1.34
CA TYR A 322 -9.75 13.55 1.66
C TYR A 322 -10.01 13.59 3.17
N LEU A 323 -9.16 12.93 3.96
CA LEU A 323 -9.30 12.86 5.42
C LEU A 323 -8.93 14.17 6.14
N SER A 324 -8.27 15.13 5.47
CA SER A 324 -8.00 16.44 6.06
C SER A 324 -9.27 17.27 6.28
N GLU A 325 -10.35 16.94 5.59
CA GLU A 325 -11.67 17.53 5.80
C GLU A 325 -12.45 16.69 6.80
N SER A 326 -12.62 17.19 8.03
CA SER A 326 -13.25 16.46 9.14
C SER A 326 -14.68 15.96 8.86
N GLU A 327 -15.38 16.57 7.92
CA GLU A 327 -16.73 16.14 7.52
C GLU A 327 -16.71 14.75 6.86
N HIS A 328 -15.62 14.38 6.17
CA HIS A 328 -15.46 13.07 5.56
C HIS A 328 -15.22 11.95 6.57
N LEU A 329 -14.67 12.30 7.74
CA LEU A 329 -14.38 11.35 8.84
C LEU A 329 -15.62 11.08 9.71
N LYS A 330 -16.55 12.01 9.76
CA LYS A 330 -17.72 11.88 10.63
C LYS A 330 -18.56 10.69 10.20
N ASN A 331 -18.96 9.91 11.20
CA ASN A 331 -19.93 8.85 11.06
C ASN A 331 -19.51 7.67 10.14
N VAL A 332 -18.22 7.47 9.86
CA VAL A 332 -17.77 6.27 9.13
C VAL A 332 -17.61 5.11 10.10
N MET A 333 -18.47 4.10 9.95
CA MET A 333 -18.54 2.96 10.88
C MET A 333 -17.47 1.89 10.63
N GLY A 334 -16.86 1.88 9.46
CA GLY A 334 -15.78 0.98 9.06
C GLY A 334 -15.56 1.02 7.57
N ALA A 335 -14.41 0.51 7.15
CA ALA A 335 -13.97 0.56 5.77
C ALA A 335 -13.36 -0.76 5.31
N ILE A 336 -13.29 -0.93 4.00
CA ILE A 336 -12.50 -1.97 3.34
C ILE A 336 -11.73 -1.34 2.18
N ASN A 337 -10.42 -1.58 2.14
CA ASN A 337 -9.54 -1.14 1.06
C ASN A 337 -9.35 -2.27 0.05
N LEU A 338 -9.45 -1.98 -1.25
CA LEU A 338 -9.29 -2.93 -2.33
C LEU A 338 -8.06 -2.56 -3.15
N ASP A 339 -7.02 -3.38 -3.04
CA ASP A 339 -5.75 -3.12 -3.69
C ASP A 339 -5.13 -4.42 -4.21
N MET A 340 -4.96 -4.52 -5.54
CA MET A 340 -4.46 -5.72 -6.20
C MET A 340 -5.36 -6.95 -5.94
N VAL A 341 -6.59 -6.94 -6.43
CA VAL A 341 -7.63 -7.91 -6.05
C VAL A 341 -8.08 -8.82 -7.20
N GLY A 342 -7.35 -8.88 -8.31
CA GLY A 342 -7.80 -9.56 -9.53
C GLY A 342 -6.75 -10.40 -10.27
N GLY A 343 -5.56 -10.61 -9.72
CA GLY A 343 -4.49 -11.35 -10.41
C GLY A 343 -4.75 -12.86 -10.49
N LYS A 344 -4.38 -13.47 -11.62
CA LYS A 344 -4.45 -14.92 -11.83
C LYS A 344 -3.67 -15.68 -10.77
N GLN A 345 -4.30 -16.64 -10.11
CA GLN A 345 -3.69 -17.45 -9.07
C GLN A 345 -2.94 -18.63 -9.66
N THR A 346 -1.78 -18.35 -10.22
CA THR A 346 -0.80 -19.32 -10.68
C THR A 346 0.36 -19.40 -9.70
N ARG A 347 1.39 -20.18 -9.99
CA ARG A 347 2.61 -20.27 -9.15
C ARG A 347 3.32 -18.94 -8.85
N PHE A 348 2.97 -17.85 -9.53
CA PHE A 348 3.63 -16.54 -9.44
C PHE A 348 2.82 -15.49 -8.65
N TYR A 349 1.61 -15.86 -8.22
CA TYR A 349 0.73 -14.95 -7.47
C TYR A 349 0.28 -15.60 -6.19
N GLY A 350 0.28 -14.80 -5.15
CA GLY A 350 -0.24 -15.18 -3.84
C GLY A 350 -1.76 -15.37 -3.82
N PRO A 351 -2.29 -15.85 -2.70
CA PRO A 351 -3.73 -15.88 -2.48
C PRO A 351 -4.32 -14.48 -2.42
N ILE A 352 -5.63 -14.33 -2.56
CA ILE A 352 -6.32 -13.13 -2.09
C ILE A 352 -6.20 -13.10 -0.57
N THR A 353 -5.55 -12.07 -0.07
CA THR A 353 -5.26 -11.90 1.35
C THR A 353 -6.18 -10.84 1.93
N GLY A 354 -6.96 -11.21 2.94
CA GLY A 354 -7.56 -10.24 3.84
C GLY A 354 -6.49 -9.83 4.85
N THR A 355 -6.13 -8.56 4.87
CA THR A 355 -5.21 -7.98 5.85
C THR A 355 -6.00 -7.38 6.99
N SER A 356 -5.74 -7.86 8.21
CA SER A 356 -6.44 -7.40 9.41
C SER A 356 -6.09 -5.97 9.79
N LEU A 357 -6.88 -5.39 10.66
CA LEU A 357 -6.49 -4.23 11.46
C LEU A 357 -5.30 -4.58 12.35
N PRO A 358 -4.48 -3.60 12.74
CA PRO A 358 -3.48 -3.78 13.79
C PRO A 358 -4.17 -4.00 15.15
N ASN A 359 -3.49 -4.70 16.07
CA ASN A 359 -4.04 -4.92 17.40
C ASN A 359 -4.15 -3.63 18.25
N SER A 360 -3.51 -2.56 17.84
CA SER A 360 -3.68 -1.22 18.41
C SER A 360 -5.06 -0.59 18.14
N THR A 361 -5.78 -1.11 17.15
CA THR A 361 -7.14 -0.67 16.78
C THR A 361 -8.09 -1.88 16.77
N PRO A 362 -8.40 -2.46 17.93
CA PRO A 362 -9.23 -3.66 18.02
C PRO A 362 -10.64 -3.39 17.51
N SER A 363 -11.15 -4.26 16.64
CA SER A 363 -12.52 -4.16 16.11
C SER A 363 -13.02 -5.51 15.61
N PHE A 364 -14.32 -5.74 15.72
CA PHE A 364 -15.03 -6.89 15.13
C PHE A 364 -14.98 -6.88 13.59
N ILE A 365 -14.55 -5.80 12.96
CA ILE A 365 -14.40 -5.65 11.51
C ILE A 365 -13.46 -6.72 10.93
N ASN A 366 -12.43 -7.15 11.67
CA ASN A 366 -11.58 -8.27 11.27
C ASN A 366 -12.39 -9.56 11.08
N ASP A 367 -13.23 -9.89 12.05
CA ASP A 367 -14.04 -11.11 12.02
C ASP A 367 -15.12 -11.03 10.97
N LEU A 368 -15.73 -9.85 10.78
CA LEU A 368 -16.68 -9.60 9.70
C LEU A 368 -16.03 -9.80 8.33
N THR A 369 -14.83 -9.22 8.10
CA THR A 369 -14.12 -9.35 6.81
C THR A 369 -13.77 -10.81 6.53
N SER A 370 -13.19 -11.50 7.50
CA SER A 370 -12.86 -12.92 7.39
C SER A 370 -14.08 -13.79 7.12
N LEU A 371 -15.21 -13.52 7.77
CA LEU A 371 -16.48 -14.21 7.53
C LEU A 371 -17.05 -13.94 6.14
N CYS A 372 -16.92 -12.70 5.64
CA CYS A 372 -17.34 -12.36 4.28
C CYS A 372 -16.52 -13.10 3.22
N MET A 373 -15.21 -13.29 3.44
CA MET A 373 -14.35 -14.11 2.58
C MET A 373 -14.82 -15.56 2.58
N ASP A 374 -15.13 -16.15 3.74
CA ASP A 374 -15.64 -17.52 3.83
C ASP A 374 -16.95 -17.70 3.04
N TYR A 375 -17.88 -16.77 3.14
CA TYR A 375 -19.14 -16.84 2.37
C TYR A 375 -18.93 -16.61 0.86
N ALA A 376 -18.04 -15.71 0.47
CA ALA A 376 -17.68 -15.51 -0.94
C ALA A 376 -17.00 -16.75 -1.55
N ALA A 377 -16.31 -17.54 -0.72
CA ALA A 377 -15.61 -18.77 -1.08
C ALA A 377 -16.54 -19.99 -1.29
N GLU A 378 -17.82 -19.88 -0.97
CA GLU A 378 -18.81 -20.91 -1.27
C GLU A 378 -19.18 -20.89 -2.77
N GLU A 379 -18.24 -21.29 -3.66
CA GLU A 379 -18.36 -21.08 -5.11
C GLU A 379 -18.91 -22.29 -5.86
N ALA A 380 -18.52 -23.50 -5.46
CA ALA A 380 -18.93 -24.73 -6.14
C ALA A 380 -19.11 -25.89 -5.16
N PRO A 381 -20.03 -26.84 -5.40
CA PRO A 381 -20.13 -28.04 -4.58
C PRO A 381 -19.02 -29.03 -4.92
N ASN A 382 -18.40 -29.65 -3.90
CA ASN A 382 -17.54 -30.81 -4.07
C ASN A 382 -18.37 -32.09 -4.20
N LEU A 383 -17.72 -33.26 -4.29
CA LEU A 383 -18.41 -34.56 -4.43
C LEU A 383 -19.33 -34.91 -3.27
N SER A 384 -19.13 -34.37 -2.08
CA SER A 384 -20.03 -34.56 -0.92
C SER A 384 -21.15 -33.52 -0.85
N GLY A 385 -21.25 -32.61 -1.83
CA GLY A 385 -22.21 -31.52 -1.84
C GLY A 385 -21.83 -30.31 -0.99
N LYS A 386 -20.67 -30.33 -0.33
CA LYS A 386 -20.16 -29.20 0.45
C LYS A 386 -19.64 -28.12 -0.51
N MET A 387 -20.05 -26.87 -0.29
CA MET A 387 -19.51 -25.72 -1.05
C MET A 387 -18.04 -25.52 -0.71
N VAL A 388 -17.22 -25.30 -1.74
CA VAL A 388 -15.79 -25.08 -1.66
C VAL A 388 -15.37 -23.89 -2.52
N SER A 389 -14.22 -23.31 -2.19
CA SER A 389 -13.63 -22.21 -2.97
C SER A 389 -12.92 -22.74 -4.23
N LYS A 390 -13.03 -21.98 -5.32
CA LYS A 390 -12.17 -22.05 -6.50
C LYS A 390 -11.00 -21.08 -6.40
N THR A 391 -11.13 -20.07 -5.54
CA THR A 391 -10.16 -19.02 -5.29
C THR A 391 -9.33 -19.35 -4.06
N ASN A 392 -8.02 -19.25 -4.15
CA ASN A 392 -7.14 -19.33 -2.96
C ASN A 392 -7.25 -18.02 -2.19
N TYR A 393 -7.50 -18.11 -0.89
CA TYR A 393 -7.57 -16.95 -0.02
C TYR A 393 -7.03 -17.25 1.37
N THR A 394 -6.56 -16.21 2.04
CA THR A 394 -6.09 -16.27 3.43
C THR A 394 -6.48 -15.00 4.17
N PHE A 395 -6.44 -15.04 5.49
CA PHE A 395 -6.64 -13.87 6.33
C PHE A 395 -5.45 -13.74 7.29
N GLU A 396 -4.67 -12.68 7.12
CA GLU A 396 -3.36 -12.51 7.76
C GLU A 396 -3.35 -11.28 8.67
N PHE A 397 -2.35 -11.21 9.55
CA PHE A 397 -2.12 -10.07 10.40
C PHE A 397 -1.79 -8.82 9.57
N PHE A 398 -2.01 -7.65 10.18
CA PHE A 398 -1.74 -6.33 9.63
C PHE A 398 -0.37 -6.23 8.96
N SER A 399 -0.36 -5.66 7.78
CA SER A 399 0.86 -5.22 7.09
C SER A 399 0.62 -3.84 6.50
N GLY A 400 1.64 -2.99 6.48
CA GLY A 400 1.60 -1.72 5.77
C GLY A 400 1.64 -1.91 4.25
N GLY A 401 1.47 -0.81 3.50
CA GLY A 401 1.71 -0.79 2.06
C GLY A 401 0.57 -0.28 1.19
N SER A 402 -0.60 0.11 1.78
CA SER A 402 -1.71 0.71 1.06
C SER A 402 -2.56 1.61 1.98
N ASP A 403 -3.60 2.23 1.46
CA ASP A 403 -4.43 3.26 2.10
C ASP A 403 -5.10 2.84 3.42
N HIS A 404 -5.34 1.52 3.64
CA HIS A 404 -5.91 1.01 4.89
C HIS A 404 -5.11 1.43 6.13
N VAL A 405 -3.81 1.66 5.98
CA VAL A 405 -2.92 2.14 7.06
C VAL A 405 -3.38 3.51 7.58
N VAL A 406 -3.78 4.40 6.66
CA VAL A 406 -4.19 5.76 7.04
C VAL A 406 -5.52 5.75 7.78
N PHE A 407 -6.48 4.96 7.29
CA PHE A 407 -7.79 4.81 7.95
C PHE A 407 -7.68 4.16 9.32
N SER A 408 -6.87 3.10 9.44
CA SER A 408 -6.72 2.30 10.66
C SER A 408 -5.89 2.98 11.75
N ASP A 409 -5.27 4.12 11.46
CA ASP A 409 -4.56 4.90 12.47
C ASP A 409 -5.51 5.27 13.62
N PRO A 410 -5.15 5.02 14.91
CA PRO A 410 -6.03 5.29 16.04
C PRO A 410 -6.50 6.74 16.15
N THR A 411 -5.75 7.70 15.59
CA THR A 411 -6.15 9.12 15.58
C THR A 411 -7.14 9.46 14.47
N VAL A 412 -7.21 8.65 13.42
CA VAL A 412 -8.23 8.70 12.37
C VAL A 412 -9.46 7.89 12.81
N GLY A 413 -9.25 6.72 13.40
CA GLY A 413 -10.28 5.95 14.10
C GLY A 413 -11.31 5.26 13.19
N ILE A 414 -10.97 4.99 11.92
CA ILE A 414 -11.83 4.25 11.00
C ILE A 414 -11.26 2.83 10.84
N PRO A 415 -11.87 1.80 11.46
CA PRO A 415 -11.42 0.42 11.26
C PRO A 415 -11.48 0.03 9.78
N CYS A 416 -10.33 -0.28 9.16
CA CYS A 416 -10.21 -0.57 7.74
C CYS A 416 -9.36 -1.81 7.48
N CYS A 417 -9.99 -2.94 7.11
CA CYS A 417 -9.27 -4.08 6.55
C CYS A 417 -8.90 -3.83 5.08
N MET A 418 -7.91 -4.58 4.57
CA MET A 418 -7.59 -4.58 3.15
C MET A 418 -7.87 -5.97 2.54
N LEU A 419 -8.36 -6.00 1.32
CA LEU A 419 -8.21 -7.13 0.43
C LEU A 419 -7.11 -6.81 -0.56
N GLY A 420 -6.15 -7.71 -0.69
CA GLY A 420 -5.03 -7.54 -1.59
C GLY A 420 -4.49 -8.90 -2.08
N GLN A 421 -3.46 -8.87 -2.90
CA GLN A 421 -2.82 -10.07 -3.41
C GLN A 421 -1.31 -9.90 -3.37
N TRP A 422 -0.66 -10.68 -2.51
CA TRP A 422 0.79 -10.70 -2.39
C TRP A 422 1.27 -12.13 -2.10
N PRO A 423 2.43 -12.57 -2.62
CA PRO A 423 3.33 -11.84 -3.54
C PRO A 423 2.80 -11.79 -4.99
N ASP A 424 3.32 -10.87 -5.80
CA ASP A 424 2.96 -10.67 -7.19
C ASP A 424 4.21 -10.54 -8.09
N LEU A 425 4.27 -11.35 -9.16
CA LEU A 425 5.39 -11.35 -10.11
C LEU A 425 5.50 -10.02 -10.87
N ASN A 426 4.37 -9.42 -11.25
CA ASN A 426 4.31 -8.27 -12.16
C ASN A 426 4.24 -6.91 -11.45
N TYR A 427 4.21 -6.93 -10.12
CA TYR A 427 4.11 -5.73 -9.29
C TYR A 427 5.08 -4.64 -9.74
N HIS A 428 4.55 -3.44 -10.04
CA HIS A 428 5.30 -2.26 -10.49
C HIS A 428 6.11 -2.46 -11.78
N THR A 429 5.60 -3.23 -12.73
CA THR A 429 6.28 -3.46 -14.01
C THR A 429 5.35 -3.31 -15.22
N ALA A 430 5.96 -3.19 -16.41
CA ALA A 430 5.23 -3.12 -17.68
C ALA A 430 4.43 -4.39 -18.02
N THR A 431 4.63 -5.48 -17.27
CA THR A 431 3.90 -6.75 -17.45
C THR A 431 2.64 -6.88 -16.59
N ASP A 432 2.31 -5.88 -15.76
CA ASP A 432 0.99 -5.83 -15.12
C ASP A 432 -0.09 -5.39 -16.12
N THR A 433 -0.43 -6.30 -17.03
CA THR A 433 -1.34 -6.12 -18.16
C THR A 433 -2.65 -6.88 -17.94
N LEU A 434 -3.60 -6.74 -18.89
CA LEU A 434 -4.87 -7.47 -18.85
C LEU A 434 -4.71 -8.99 -18.84
N ASP A 435 -3.60 -9.51 -19.36
CA ASP A 435 -3.34 -10.95 -19.39
C ASP A 435 -3.13 -11.56 -18.00
N VAL A 436 -2.82 -10.74 -17.00
CA VAL A 436 -2.62 -11.20 -15.62
C VAL A 436 -3.92 -11.18 -14.81
N ILE A 437 -4.99 -10.62 -15.33
CA ILE A 437 -6.28 -10.53 -14.62
C ILE A 437 -7.10 -11.82 -14.81
N ASP A 438 -7.63 -12.33 -13.70
CA ASP A 438 -8.63 -13.39 -13.66
C ASP A 438 -9.98 -12.80 -13.23
N PRO A 439 -10.99 -12.75 -14.13
CA PRO A 439 -12.29 -12.19 -13.81
C PRO A 439 -13.03 -12.91 -12.65
N GLU A 440 -12.76 -14.21 -12.43
CA GLU A 440 -13.41 -14.98 -11.34
C GLU A 440 -12.77 -14.66 -9.99
N VAL A 441 -11.44 -14.51 -9.94
CA VAL A 441 -10.72 -14.04 -8.74
C VAL A 441 -11.17 -12.63 -8.37
N LEU A 442 -11.28 -11.75 -9.38
CA LEU A 442 -11.77 -10.39 -9.18
C LEU A 442 -13.23 -10.37 -8.69
N ALA A 443 -14.07 -11.28 -9.22
CA ALA A 443 -15.45 -11.43 -8.74
C ALA A 443 -15.54 -11.95 -7.30
N PHE A 444 -14.63 -12.82 -6.87
CA PHE A 444 -14.54 -13.23 -5.45
C PHE A 444 -14.29 -12.03 -4.54
N SER A 445 -13.30 -11.18 -4.87
CA SER A 445 -12.98 -9.97 -4.11
C SER A 445 -14.14 -8.97 -4.09
N CYS A 446 -14.79 -8.79 -5.23
CA CYS A 446 -15.98 -7.94 -5.35
C CYS A 446 -17.14 -8.46 -4.46
N ARG A 447 -17.41 -9.77 -4.48
CA ARG A 447 -18.46 -10.39 -3.63
C ARG A 447 -18.16 -10.23 -2.15
N THR A 448 -16.89 -10.41 -1.76
CA THR A 448 -16.43 -10.20 -0.38
C THR A 448 -16.71 -8.77 0.08
N ALA A 449 -16.26 -7.79 -0.70
CA ALA A 449 -16.45 -6.38 -0.38
C ALA A 449 -17.93 -5.98 -0.36
N ALA A 450 -18.73 -6.46 -1.32
CA ALA A 450 -20.17 -6.20 -1.37
C ALA A 450 -20.90 -6.77 -0.14
N LEU A 451 -20.57 -7.99 0.26
CA LEU A 451 -21.14 -8.62 1.46
C LEU A 451 -20.72 -7.88 2.72
N PHE A 452 -19.45 -7.46 2.81
CA PHE A 452 -18.93 -6.68 3.93
C PHE A 452 -19.71 -5.36 4.10
N VAL A 453 -19.74 -4.52 3.06
CA VAL A 453 -20.37 -3.19 3.19
C VAL A 453 -21.88 -3.30 3.39
N TYR A 454 -22.55 -4.23 2.73
CA TYR A 454 -23.99 -4.43 2.91
C TYR A 454 -24.35 -4.93 4.32
N THR A 455 -23.54 -5.88 4.85
CA THR A 455 -23.75 -6.40 6.21
C THR A 455 -23.52 -5.33 7.26
N LEU A 456 -22.43 -4.56 7.16
CA LEU A 456 -22.11 -3.47 8.09
C LEU A 456 -23.14 -2.33 8.00
N ALA A 457 -23.60 -2.01 6.77
CA ALA A 457 -24.64 -1.01 6.56
C ALA A 457 -26.01 -1.42 7.16
N ASN A 458 -26.28 -2.72 7.27
CA ASN A 458 -27.54 -3.30 7.79
C ASN A 458 -27.32 -4.18 9.01
N LEU A 459 -26.30 -3.89 9.84
CA LEU A 459 -25.95 -4.71 10.99
C LEU A 459 -27.15 -4.93 11.90
N ASN A 460 -27.34 -6.17 12.34
CA ASN A 460 -28.40 -6.59 13.24
C ASN A 460 -27.91 -7.74 14.15
N GLU A 461 -28.72 -8.12 15.12
CA GLU A 461 -28.34 -9.14 16.10
C GLU A 461 -27.95 -10.50 15.50
N ASN A 462 -28.65 -10.94 14.43
CA ASN A 462 -28.30 -12.19 13.76
C ASN A 462 -26.91 -12.10 13.09
N HIS A 463 -26.61 -10.96 12.47
CA HIS A 463 -25.27 -10.71 11.90
C HIS A 463 -24.20 -10.73 12.99
N ILE A 464 -24.47 -10.07 14.13
CA ILE A 464 -23.53 -10.06 15.28
C ILE A 464 -23.24 -11.47 15.77
N ARG A 465 -24.25 -12.31 15.92
CA ARG A 465 -24.08 -13.72 16.33
C ARG A 465 -23.21 -14.53 15.35
N GLU A 466 -23.40 -14.33 14.02
CA GLU A 466 -22.56 -14.98 13.02
C GLU A 466 -21.10 -14.50 13.12
N ILE A 467 -20.87 -13.19 13.32
CA ILE A 467 -19.55 -12.58 13.45
C ILE A 467 -18.86 -13.03 14.76
N GLN A 468 -19.58 -13.08 15.89
CA GLN A 468 -19.06 -13.60 17.16
C GLN A 468 -18.62 -15.06 17.03
N ASN A 469 -19.41 -15.90 16.34
CA ASN A 469 -18.99 -17.27 16.09
C ASN A 469 -17.69 -17.35 15.27
N LYS A 470 -17.50 -16.44 14.31
CA LYS A 470 -16.25 -16.32 13.55
C LYS A 470 -15.11 -15.84 14.44
N ALA A 471 -15.36 -14.88 15.35
CA ALA A 471 -14.37 -14.42 16.34
C ALA A 471 -13.88 -15.55 17.23
N HIS A 472 -14.78 -16.46 17.66
CA HIS A 472 -14.40 -17.67 18.41
C HIS A 472 -13.45 -18.58 17.61
N VAL A 473 -13.71 -18.78 16.32
CA VAL A 473 -12.81 -19.56 15.45
C VAL A 473 -11.46 -18.88 15.33
N ASN A 474 -11.44 -17.57 15.11
CA ASN A 474 -10.21 -16.79 14.96
C ASN A 474 -9.40 -16.74 16.26
N LEU A 475 -10.04 -16.58 17.42
CA LEU A 475 -9.37 -16.68 18.73
C LEU A 475 -8.73 -18.06 18.90
N SER A 476 -9.50 -19.14 18.64
CA SER A 476 -8.98 -20.51 18.76
C SER A 476 -7.77 -20.76 17.85
N LYS A 477 -7.81 -20.22 16.62
CA LYS A 477 -6.68 -20.26 15.68
C LYS A 477 -5.46 -19.54 16.25
N ARG A 478 -5.60 -18.30 16.73
CA ARG A 478 -4.48 -17.52 17.31
C ARG A 478 -3.88 -18.17 18.56
N LEU A 479 -4.70 -18.79 19.41
CA LEU A 479 -4.22 -19.55 20.56
C LEU A 479 -3.41 -20.79 20.12
N ALA A 480 -3.89 -21.53 19.11
CA ALA A 480 -3.17 -22.67 18.56
C ALA A 480 -1.84 -22.28 17.89
N GLU A 481 -1.83 -21.15 17.16
CA GLU A 481 -0.62 -20.59 16.56
C GLU A 481 0.40 -20.18 17.64
N THR A 482 -0.05 -19.59 18.75
CA THR A 482 0.81 -19.29 19.91
C THR A 482 1.43 -20.56 20.48
N ALA A 483 0.64 -21.63 20.67
CA ALA A 483 1.17 -22.91 21.13
C ALA A 483 2.19 -23.49 20.14
N GLN A 484 1.96 -23.36 18.82
CA GLN A 484 2.94 -23.79 17.81
C GLN A 484 4.23 -22.94 17.87
N HIS A 485 4.15 -21.64 18.09
CA HIS A 485 5.33 -20.78 18.26
C HIS A 485 6.17 -21.19 19.49
N VAL A 486 5.53 -21.65 20.56
CA VAL A 486 6.23 -22.21 21.73
C VAL A 486 6.99 -23.50 21.34
N LEU A 487 6.32 -24.42 20.64
CA LEU A 487 6.93 -25.68 20.18
C LEU A 487 8.09 -25.42 19.20
N ASP A 488 7.96 -24.43 18.34
CA ASP A 488 9.00 -24.02 17.38
C ASP A 488 10.18 -23.26 18.05
N GLY A 489 10.09 -22.96 19.35
CA GLY A 489 11.09 -22.16 20.07
C GLY A 489 11.16 -20.70 19.66
N LYS A 490 10.11 -20.16 19.04
CA LYS A 490 10.01 -18.76 18.62
C LYS A 490 9.63 -17.82 19.77
N LEU A 491 8.99 -18.34 20.81
CA LEU A 491 8.62 -17.61 22.03
C LEU A 491 9.42 -18.12 23.22
N LYS A 492 10.05 -17.21 23.95
CA LYS A 492 10.68 -17.49 25.24
C LYS A 492 9.59 -17.64 26.32
N ALA A 493 9.86 -18.37 27.39
CA ALA A 493 8.89 -18.61 28.47
C ALA A 493 8.25 -17.32 29.02
N GLU A 494 9.05 -16.27 29.24
CA GLU A 494 8.60 -14.95 29.69
C GLU A 494 7.69 -14.22 28.70
N GLN A 495 7.79 -14.53 27.40
CA GLN A 495 7.01 -13.89 26.32
C GLN A 495 5.62 -14.51 26.16
N ILE A 496 5.45 -15.76 26.58
CA ILE A 496 4.20 -16.51 26.34
C ILE A 496 3.03 -15.86 27.07
N SER A 497 3.23 -15.50 28.36
CA SER A 497 2.16 -14.86 29.14
C SER A 497 1.79 -13.49 28.56
N HIS A 498 2.76 -12.72 28.07
CA HIS A 498 2.53 -11.43 27.41
C HIS A 498 1.73 -11.61 26.12
N GLN A 499 2.09 -12.61 25.30
CA GLN A 499 1.38 -12.94 24.06
C GLN A 499 -0.08 -13.30 24.33
N LEU A 500 -0.35 -14.17 25.28
CA LEU A 500 -1.71 -14.62 25.60
C LEU A 500 -2.56 -13.48 26.19
N ARG A 501 -1.99 -12.65 27.07
CA ARG A 501 -2.68 -11.45 27.58
C ARG A 501 -2.98 -10.44 26.47
N HIS A 502 -2.06 -10.22 25.55
CA HIS A 502 -2.26 -9.34 24.40
C HIS A 502 -3.41 -9.83 23.51
N ILE A 503 -3.48 -11.14 23.24
CA ILE A 503 -4.60 -11.76 22.51
C ILE A 503 -5.91 -11.57 23.28
N LYS A 504 -5.93 -11.84 24.60
CA LYS A 504 -7.12 -11.62 25.45
C LYS A 504 -7.62 -10.19 25.38
N GLN A 505 -6.71 -9.23 25.54
CA GLN A 505 -7.04 -7.80 25.46
C GLN A 505 -7.64 -7.41 24.12
N TYR A 506 -7.02 -7.85 23.02
CA TYR A 506 -7.49 -7.57 21.67
C TYR A 506 -8.93 -8.07 21.45
N PHE A 507 -9.23 -9.34 21.71
CA PHE A 507 -10.57 -9.90 21.50
C PHE A 507 -11.61 -9.31 22.45
N THR A 508 -11.23 -8.99 23.70
CA THR A 508 -12.10 -8.30 24.66
C THR A 508 -12.51 -6.91 24.17
N GLN A 509 -11.55 -6.14 23.65
CA GLN A 509 -11.81 -4.81 23.09
C GLN A 509 -12.58 -4.89 21.77
N SER A 510 -12.30 -5.91 20.91
CA SER A 510 -13.07 -6.13 19.69
C SER A 510 -14.55 -6.46 20.00
N ALA A 511 -14.84 -7.17 21.07
CA ALA A 511 -16.21 -7.42 21.51
C ALA A 511 -16.91 -6.13 22.00
N GLU A 512 -16.20 -5.20 22.62
CA GLU A 512 -16.74 -3.89 23.02
C GLU A 512 -17.05 -3.01 21.80
N ASP A 513 -16.33 -3.14 20.69
CA ASP A 513 -16.47 -2.31 19.50
C ASP A 513 -17.86 -2.45 18.82
N TYR A 514 -18.61 -3.51 19.08
CA TYR A 514 -20.02 -3.60 18.62
C TYR A 514 -20.85 -2.42 19.08
N LYS A 515 -20.61 -1.88 20.28
CA LYS A 515 -21.35 -0.74 20.85
C LYS A 515 -21.21 0.54 20.01
N ARG A 516 -20.13 0.66 19.25
CA ARG A 516 -19.92 1.82 18.37
C ARG A 516 -20.90 1.85 17.19
N VAL A 517 -21.41 0.69 16.76
CA VAL A 517 -22.22 0.54 15.53
C VAL A 517 -23.60 -0.07 15.75
N TYR A 518 -23.86 -0.59 16.94
CA TYR A 518 -25.13 -1.25 17.25
C TYR A 518 -25.49 -1.12 18.73
N ASP A 519 -26.76 -0.89 19.02
CA ASP A 519 -27.28 -0.89 20.40
C ASP A 519 -27.41 -2.34 20.88
N ILE A 520 -26.34 -2.87 21.46
CA ILE A 520 -26.21 -4.24 21.96
C ILE A 520 -26.32 -4.29 23.47
N GLU A 521 -27.01 -5.27 24.02
CA GLU A 521 -27.12 -5.47 25.45
C GLU A 521 -25.77 -5.77 26.10
N ASP A 522 -25.44 -5.06 27.19
CA ASP A 522 -24.19 -5.27 27.95
C ASP A 522 -24.01 -6.73 28.39
N ALA A 523 -25.09 -7.42 28.75
CA ALA A 523 -25.05 -8.82 29.16
C ALA A 523 -24.49 -9.75 28.06
N LEU A 524 -24.72 -9.44 26.79
CA LEU A 524 -24.17 -10.22 25.65
C LEU A 524 -22.66 -9.98 25.52
N ILE A 525 -22.21 -8.75 25.69
CA ILE A 525 -20.79 -8.39 25.66
C ILE A 525 -20.05 -9.04 26.83
N GLU A 526 -20.61 -8.99 28.04
CA GLU A 526 -19.97 -9.61 29.21
C GLU A 526 -19.88 -11.14 29.07
N LYS A 527 -20.88 -11.79 28.50
CA LYS A 527 -20.83 -13.21 28.18
C LYS A 527 -19.72 -13.54 27.18
N GLU A 528 -19.54 -12.70 26.15
CA GLU A 528 -18.46 -12.83 25.16
C GLU A 528 -17.08 -12.69 25.80
N LYS A 529 -16.88 -11.66 26.63
CA LYS A 529 -15.63 -11.46 27.38
C LYS A 529 -15.30 -12.64 28.30
N GLN A 530 -16.31 -13.21 28.96
CA GLN A 530 -16.11 -14.36 29.81
C GLN A 530 -15.68 -15.59 29.01
N TRP A 531 -16.26 -15.79 27.83
CA TRP A 531 -15.85 -16.88 26.94
C TRP A 531 -14.39 -16.70 26.48
N ILE A 532 -14.00 -15.49 26.04
CA ILE A 532 -12.64 -15.12 25.66
C ILE A 532 -11.67 -15.41 26.82
N SER A 533 -11.98 -14.91 28.03
CA SER A 533 -11.15 -15.14 29.21
C SER A 533 -10.94 -16.63 29.47
N THR A 534 -12.02 -17.42 29.46
CA THR A 534 -11.97 -18.86 29.72
C THR A 534 -11.08 -19.57 28.70
N ALA A 535 -11.19 -19.24 27.40
CA ALA A 535 -10.39 -19.85 26.35
C ALA A 535 -8.89 -19.56 26.50
N VAL A 536 -8.53 -18.31 26.85
CA VAL A 536 -7.14 -17.92 27.09
C VAL A 536 -6.59 -18.56 28.34
N ASP A 537 -7.35 -18.56 29.45
CA ASP A 537 -6.93 -19.15 30.74
C ASP A 537 -6.71 -20.68 30.58
N GLN A 538 -7.53 -21.36 29.78
CA GLN A 538 -7.31 -22.77 29.43
C GLN A 538 -6.02 -22.97 28.63
N MET A 539 -5.67 -22.08 27.71
CA MET A 539 -4.41 -22.16 26.96
C MET A 539 -3.20 -21.89 27.85
N MET A 540 -3.29 -20.91 28.78
CA MET A 540 -2.24 -20.66 29.77
C MET A 540 -1.97 -21.93 30.62
N ASN A 541 -3.04 -22.56 31.13
CA ASN A 541 -2.94 -23.81 31.88
C ASN A 541 -2.36 -24.97 31.05
N TYR A 542 -2.75 -25.10 29.77
CA TYR A 542 -2.23 -26.13 28.87
C TYR A 542 -0.73 -25.99 28.60
N LEU A 543 -0.24 -24.76 28.50
CA LEU A 543 1.17 -24.45 28.26
C LEU A 543 2.00 -24.35 29.56
N ASP A 544 1.39 -24.56 30.72
CA ASP A 544 2.01 -24.43 32.06
C ASP A 544 2.71 -23.08 32.25
N VAL A 545 2.00 -21.99 31.89
CA VAL A 545 2.53 -20.61 31.88
C VAL A 545 2.17 -19.89 33.15
N GLU A 546 3.17 -19.41 33.88
CA GLU A 546 3.01 -18.44 34.96
C GLU A 546 2.91 -17.00 34.42
N GLU A 547 2.12 -16.17 35.09
CA GLU A 547 2.06 -14.74 34.73
C GLU A 547 3.40 -14.07 35.05
N THR A 548 3.92 -13.34 34.06
CA THR A 548 5.16 -12.55 34.19
C THR A 548 4.87 -11.07 34.03
N GLU A 549 5.55 -10.24 34.80
CA GLU A 549 5.50 -8.79 34.65
C GLU A 549 6.49 -8.33 33.57
N LEU A 550 6.15 -7.24 32.87
CA LEU A 550 7.06 -6.62 31.89
C LEU A 550 8.23 -5.97 32.63
N LYS A 551 9.46 -6.29 32.21
CA LYS A 551 10.65 -5.57 32.63
C LYS A 551 10.71 -4.23 31.91
N VAL A 552 10.34 -3.16 32.60
CA VAL A 552 10.43 -1.81 32.06
C VAL A 552 11.88 -1.37 31.99
N GLN A 553 12.40 -1.16 30.78
CA GLN A 553 13.75 -0.65 30.50
C GLN A 553 13.72 0.85 30.21
N ASP A 554 12.63 1.32 29.59
CA ASP A 554 12.38 2.71 29.25
C ASP A 554 10.94 3.05 29.62
N ASP A 555 10.77 3.85 30.67
CA ASP A 555 9.49 4.23 31.26
C ASP A 555 8.93 5.55 30.68
N ARG A 556 9.62 6.15 29.71
CA ARG A 556 9.14 7.36 29.04
C ARG A 556 7.83 7.08 28.31
N VAL A 557 6.89 8.00 28.43
CA VAL A 557 5.59 7.98 27.75
C VAL A 557 5.53 9.13 26.76
N PHE A 558 5.12 8.86 25.54
CA PHE A 558 5.00 9.88 24.49
C PHE A 558 3.58 9.91 23.93
N GLU A 559 3.11 11.13 23.63
CA GLU A 559 1.85 11.37 22.94
C GLU A 559 2.09 12.04 21.61
N ARG A 560 1.41 11.59 20.56
CA ARG A 560 1.45 12.21 19.23
C ARG A 560 0.74 13.57 19.24
N THR A 561 1.30 14.52 18.49
CA THR A 561 0.72 15.86 18.29
C THR A 561 0.01 16.02 16.93
N TYR A 562 -0.15 14.94 16.18
CA TYR A 562 -0.67 14.94 14.80
C TYR A 562 -1.74 13.85 14.58
N VAL A 563 -2.54 14.03 13.52
CA VAL A 563 -3.58 13.09 13.08
C VAL A 563 -3.10 12.33 11.85
N GLY A 564 -3.39 11.03 11.80
CA GLY A 564 -2.93 10.11 10.76
C GLY A 564 -1.46 9.74 10.91
N PRO A 565 -0.98 8.71 10.22
CA PRO A 565 0.44 8.35 10.28
C PRO A 565 1.29 9.35 9.49
N VAL A 566 2.58 9.45 9.79
CA VAL A 566 3.54 10.16 8.95
C VAL A 566 3.77 9.32 7.69
N ASN A 567 3.51 9.88 6.52
CA ASN A 567 3.72 9.18 5.25
C ASN A 567 5.20 9.17 4.84
N SER A 568 5.89 10.30 5.03
CA SER A 568 7.29 10.47 4.65
C SER A 568 8.08 11.14 5.77
N LEU A 569 8.90 10.38 6.47
CA LEU A 569 9.84 10.94 7.46
C LEU A 569 10.86 11.87 6.81
N VAL A 570 11.23 11.65 5.54
CA VAL A 570 12.15 12.52 4.80
C VAL A 570 11.58 13.94 4.68
N ASP A 571 10.30 14.08 4.31
CA ASP A 571 9.65 15.39 4.23
C ASP A 571 9.58 16.08 5.58
N CYS A 572 9.32 15.31 6.66
CA CYS A 572 9.34 15.85 8.02
C CYS A 572 10.74 16.31 8.43
N VAL A 573 11.79 15.54 8.14
CA VAL A 573 13.18 15.92 8.41
C VAL A 573 13.58 17.17 7.62
N THR A 574 13.13 17.31 6.40
CA THR A 574 13.34 18.52 5.60
C THR A 574 12.70 19.74 6.25
N ARG A 575 11.49 19.59 6.80
CA ARG A 575 10.81 20.63 7.58
C ARG A 575 11.49 20.94 8.92
N TYR A 576 12.17 19.93 9.52
CA TYR A 576 12.85 20.02 10.81
C TYR A 576 14.33 19.59 10.70
N PRO A 577 15.22 20.39 10.05
CA PRO A 577 16.59 19.98 9.71
C PRO A 577 17.47 19.58 10.90
N GLN A 578 17.16 20.08 12.11
CA GLN A 578 17.87 19.71 13.34
C GLN A 578 17.73 18.22 13.69
N SER A 579 16.70 17.52 13.18
CA SER A 579 16.45 16.10 13.43
C SER A 579 17.23 15.16 12.52
N LYS A 580 18.00 15.67 11.56
CA LYS A 580 18.68 14.87 10.53
C LYS A 580 19.56 13.77 11.11
N HIS A 581 20.36 14.06 12.14
CA HIS A 581 21.25 13.07 12.75
C HIS A 581 20.48 11.94 13.47
N LEU A 582 19.33 12.24 14.11
CA LEU A 582 18.48 11.23 14.72
C LEU A 582 17.78 10.37 13.65
N TYR A 583 17.40 10.98 12.53
CA TYR A 583 16.86 10.25 11.39
C TYR A 583 17.89 9.27 10.80
N GLU A 584 19.14 9.68 10.63
CA GLU A 584 20.22 8.81 10.16
C GLU A 584 20.45 7.63 11.13
N THR A 585 20.43 7.89 12.44
CA THR A 585 20.54 6.86 13.48
C THR A 585 19.34 5.90 13.44
N TYR A 586 18.13 6.42 13.33
CA TYR A 586 16.92 5.63 13.18
C TYR A 586 16.98 4.73 11.93
N GLN A 587 17.36 5.29 10.78
CA GLN A 587 17.48 4.55 9.53
C GLN A 587 18.52 3.41 9.60
N GLN A 588 19.62 3.60 10.32
CA GLN A 588 20.59 2.52 10.54
C GLN A 588 20.00 1.36 11.35
N LYS A 589 19.22 1.67 12.39
CA LYS A 589 18.53 0.65 13.19
C LYS A 589 17.43 -0.05 12.39
N MET A 590 16.62 0.69 11.60
CA MET A 590 15.58 0.13 10.74
C MET A 590 16.11 -0.84 9.68
N LYS A 591 17.30 -0.61 9.13
CA LYS A 591 17.94 -1.53 8.17
C LYS A 591 18.16 -2.93 8.73
N THR A 592 18.28 -3.08 10.04
CA THR A 592 18.46 -4.38 10.70
C THR A 592 17.15 -5.18 10.81
N MET A 593 16.00 -4.53 10.65
CA MET A 593 14.68 -5.14 10.82
C MET A 593 14.18 -5.92 9.59
N GLY A 594 14.83 -5.76 8.44
CA GLY A 594 14.54 -6.55 7.24
C GLY A 594 13.16 -6.30 6.63
N MET A 595 12.54 -7.37 6.12
CA MET A 595 11.19 -7.33 5.54
C MET A 595 10.15 -7.13 6.65
N GLY A 596 9.50 -6.08 6.75
CA GLY A 596 8.55 -5.74 7.83
C GLY A 596 8.78 -4.34 8.38
N ALA A 597 9.83 -3.66 7.90
CA ALA A 597 10.16 -2.32 8.34
C ALA A 597 8.97 -1.34 8.19
N HIS A 598 8.22 -1.40 7.09
CA HIS A 598 7.04 -0.55 6.88
C HIS A 598 5.91 -0.84 7.87
N THR A 599 5.65 -2.12 8.15
CA THR A 599 4.67 -2.54 9.16
C THR A 599 5.09 -2.05 10.54
N LEU A 600 6.37 -2.22 10.89
CA LEU A 600 6.92 -1.78 12.17
C LEU A 600 6.78 -0.26 12.34
N GLU A 601 7.06 0.54 11.30
CA GLU A 601 6.94 2.00 11.35
C GLU A 601 5.50 2.46 11.60
N ALA A 602 4.52 1.80 10.98
CA ALA A 602 3.11 2.06 11.25
C ALA A 602 2.72 1.68 12.69
N LEU A 603 3.10 0.48 13.15
CA LEU A 603 2.77 0.01 14.50
C LEU A 603 3.39 0.88 15.59
N MET A 604 4.63 1.35 15.43
CA MET A 604 5.24 2.30 16.37
C MET A 604 4.39 3.56 16.53
N GLN A 605 3.88 4.12 15.44
CA GLN A 605 3.01 5.28 15.47
C GLN A 605 1.66 4.97 16.14
N PHE A 606 1.08 3.80 15.83
CA PHE A 606 -0.26 3.43 16.30
C PHE A 606 -0.31 3.15 17.80
N TYR A 607 0.78 2.68 18.39
CA TYR A 607 0.88 2.45 19.83
C TYR A 607 1.29 3.70 20.65
N LEU A 608 1.64 4.81 20.00
CA LEU A 608 1.95 6.10 20.66
C LEU A 608 0.67 6.82 21.10
N ASP A 609 0.08 6.38 22.19
CA ASP A 609 -1.25 6.81 22.69
C ASP A 609 -1.20 7.77 23.91
N GLY A 610 -0.01 8.14 24.34
CA GLY A 610 0.17 8.98 25.52
C GLY A 610 -0.07 8.26 26.87
N LYS A 611 -0.12 6.94 26.85
CA LYS A 611 -0.36 6.11 28.06
C LYS A 611 0.69 5.02 28.22
N ARG A 612 1.10 4.39 27.12
CA ARG A 612 2.09 3.31 27.11
C ARG A 612 3.49 3.87 27.22
N THR A 613 4.32 3.22 28.02
CA THR A 613 5.76 3.44 28.05
C THR A 613 6.41 2.91 26.75
N VAL A 614 7.61 3.37 26.43
CA VAL A 614 8.40 2.86 25.30
C VAL A 614 8.58 1.34 25.38
N SER A 615 8.82 0.81 26.59
CA SER A 615 8.92 -0.64 26.82
C SER A 615 7.61 -1.39 26.54
N GLU A 616 6.46 -0.83 26.93
CA GLU A 616 5.14 -1.42 26.64
C GLU A 616 4.81 -1.38 25.14
N ILE A 617 5.17 -0.30 24.44
CA ILE A 617 5.02 -0.20 22.98
C ILE A 617 5.84 -1.30 22.30
N ALA A 618 7.11 -1.44 22.66
CA ALA A 618 7.98 -2.47 22.10
C ALA A 618 7.44 -3.88 22.39
N GLN A 619 6.89 -4.12 23.59
CA GLN A 619 6.26 -5.40 23.95
C GLN A 619 4.99 -5.67 23.11
N CYS A 620 4.13 -4.68 22.90
CA CYS A 620 2.94 -4.83 22.05
C CYS A 620 3.34 -5.20 20.62
N ILE A 621 4.33 -4.51 20.05
CA ILE A 621 4.83 -4.80 18.69
C ILE A 621 5.47 -6.19 18.64
N GLN A 622 6.19 -6.61 19.67
CA GLN A 622 6.75 -7.96 19.75
C GLN A 622 5.65 -9.02 19.80
N CYS A 623 4.55 -8.77 20.52
CA CYS A 623 3.38 -9.66 20.52
C CYS A 623 2.71 -9.73 19.12
N ASP A 624 2.71 -8.64 18.37
CA ASP A 624 2.13 -8.57 17.03
C ASP A 624 2.97 -9.24 15.95
N THR A 625 4.30 -9.13 16.04
CA THR A 625 5.23 -9.42 14.93
C THR A 625 6.30 -10.46 15.25
N LEU A 626 6.46 -10.84 16.51
CA LEU A 626 7.57 -11.62 17.07
C LEU A 626 8.96 -10.92 16.95
N MET A 627 9.01 -9.64 16.54
CA MET A 627 10.26 -8.89 16.38
C MET A 627 10.65 -8.19 17.69
N GLU A 628 11.91 -8.34 18.10
CA GLU A 628 12.49 -7.53 19.16
C GLU A 628 12.87 -6.16 18.59
N CYS A 629 12.24 -5.07 19.06
CA CYS A 629 12.33 -3.74 18.44
C CYS A 629 12.54 -2.59 19.43
N HIS A 630 12.84 -2.85 20.70
CA HIS A 630 12.95 -1.82 21.73
C HIS A 630 13.85 -0.64 21.33
N ASP A 631 15.06 -0.93 20.82
CA ASP A 631 16.02 0.11 20.43
C ASP A 631 15.56 0.95 19.22
N VAL A 632 14.74 0.35 18.36
CA VAL A 632 14.15 1.03 17.20
C VAL A 632 13.02 1.95 17.68
N VAL A 633 12.15 1.47 18.58
CA VAL A 633 11.07 2.26 19.17
C VAL A 633 11.63 3.46 19.92
N SER A 634 12.67 3.27 20.77
CA SER A 634 13.32 4.37 21.49
C SER A 634 13.90 5.42 20.52
N ALA A 635 14.62 5.01 19.47
CA ALA A 635 15.13 5.95 18.47
C ALA A 635 14.01 6.67 17.68
N PHE A 636 12.90 5.99 17.44
CA PHE A 636 11.77 6.57 16.73
C PHE A 636 11.06 7.66 17.52
N VAL A 637 10.80 7.43 18.81
CA VAL A 637 10.14 8.45 19.66
C VAL A 637 11.02 9.69 19.86
N GLU A 638 12.35 9.51 19.99
CA GLU A 638 13.33 10.60 20.06
C GLU A 638 13.36 11.42 18.76
N LEU A 639 13.28 10.74 17.60
CA LEU A 639 13.17 11.39 16.31
C LEU A 639 11.88 12.22 16.21
N LEU A 640 10.72 11.65 16.54
CA LEU A 640 9.45 12.36 16.50
C LEU A 640 9.42 13.56 17.45
N GLU A 641 9.98 13.44 18.65
CA GLU A 641 10.08 14.54 19.62
C GLU A 641 10.93 15.68 19.06
N SER A 642 12.08 15.38 18.46
CA SER A 642 12.96 16.38 17.83
C SER A 642 12.28 17.15 16.70
N MET A 643 11.30 16.52 16.02
CA MET A 643 10.44 17.11 15.00
C MET A 643 9.16 17.74 15.58
N ARG A 644 8.99 17.76 16.88
CA ARG A 644 7.76 18.23 17.57
C ARG A 644 6.48 17.48 17.15
N LEU A 645 6.64 16.27 16.67
CA LEU A 645 5.55 15.36 16.29
C LEU A 645 5.12 14.47 17.46
N SER A 646 5.87 14.45 18.56
CA SER A 646 5.46 13.87 19.82
C SER A 646 5.93 14.74 20.99
N VAL A 647 5.31 14.55 22.15
CA VAL A 647 5.70 15.18 23.42
C VAL A 647 5.81 14.12 24.50
N GLN A 648 6.88 14.15 25.28
CA GLN A 648 7.02 13.32 26.45
C GLN A 648 6.08 13.85 27.55
N LYS A 649 5.35 12.94 28.22
CA LYS A 649 4.42 13.22 29.34
C LYS A 649 5.06 13.07 30.68
#